data_d6caaec68078270cd68e912a363d93bd
#
_entry.id   d6caaec68078270cd68e912a363d93bd
#
_cell.length_a   1.000
_cell.length_b   1.000
_cell.length_c   1.000
_cell.angle_alpha   90.00
_cell.angle_beta   90.00
_cell.angle_gamma   90.00
#
_symmetry.space_group_name_H-M   'P 1'
#
loop_
_entity.id
_entity.type
_entity.pdbx_description
1 polymer ?
#
loop_
_entity_poly.entity_id
_entity_poly.type
_entity_poly.pdbx_seq_one_letter_code
_entity_poly.pdbx_strand_id
1 'polypeptide(L)'
;MTALTELAAHCGILDSYVPLTGGAPRVTPDETREAILAAMGFDVSSDAAAQRALEELRGWEATAEIDPVRVVRQGAHHVAVRATGREEYVLQMDDENYNRIEREGVVTPDANGIATIELPPDLPHGYYGLRLYIRCREFVQRLIVTPASCPVPDQRAFGIIANLYSLRGARDFGVGSFGDLATLAEWSARQGAAFVGVNPLHALRNAGNDISPYRPVSRIYRNPLYLDIEAIPEFAESHDARARLAKPWRQAELAALRESDRVEYERIAALQRPILESLYGTFEARHLGRDTERGRAYERYVEQEGLPLERFARHRALEEHFSAKQGARVTWRDWHRDVHDPQSPHVGIFAGVRAHVVRFHQWIQFELDRQLALAAQRGADAGLSIGLYQDLAIGCADDGADVWANQDLFLDGVSLGAPPDDYAADGQNWGIPPMDPRRLRQRRYDYFITVIRAALRHSGALRVDHVLGLFRQFWIPRGMAGSRGAYVRFPVHDLLGILALESTRQRALIVGEDLGTVPPEVPGTLKSWGVLSSRVMLFQHDAGGAFRPAASYEPLSLTTADTHDMAPLEGWWRGRDLELREQLGLFENSAAAAAARTARARERTGLAERLAAETVIPAVEAVQQGGEPLRTGVHRFLRRTPALLVGLSLDDLTGEVEPVNVPGVSPERFPSWTRRMKTALDSLGDISTADATG
;
A
#
# COMPACT_ATOMS: atom_id res chain seq x y z
N MET A 1 -29.44 -4.18 -25.01
CA MET A 1 -28.31 -3.36 -24.47
C MET A 1 -27.81 -2.50 -25.61
N THR A 2 -27.41 -1.25 -25.35
CA THR A 2 -26.72 -0.41 -26.32
C THR A 2 -25.28 -0.91 -26.51
N ALA A 3 -24.62 -0.55 -27.62
CA ALA A 3 -23.21 -0.89 -27.86
C ALA A 3 -22.31 -0.33 -26.74
N LEU A 4 -22.62 0.86 -26.25
CA LEU A 4 -21.95 1.47 -25.08
C LEU A 4 -22.01 0.58 -23.84
N THR A 5 -23.19 0.07 -23.50
CA THR A 5 -23.37 -0.81 -22.32
C THR A 5 -22.61 -2.13 -22.48
N GLU A 6 -22.64 -2.72 -23.71
CA GLU A 6 -21.89 -3.96 -23.96
C GLU A 6 -20.37 -3.75 -23.90
N LEU A 7 -19.86 -2.66 -24.48
CA LEU A 7 -18.45 -2.32 -24.41
C LEU A 7 -18.01 -2.05 -22.95
N ALA A 8 -18.85 -1.32 -22.19
CA ALA A 8 -18.58 -1.06 -20.77
C ALA A 8 -18.50 -2.36 -19.96
N ALA A 9 -19.47 -3.26 -20.12
CA ALA A 9 -19.47 -4.57 -19.45
C ALA A 9 -18.26 -5.43 -19.85
N HIS A 10 -17.86 -5.40 -21.12
CA HIS A 10 -16.69 -6.10 -21.64
C HIS A 10 -15.38 -5.56 -21.03
N CYS A 11 -15.30 -4.24 -20.79
CA CYS A 11 -14.20 -3.58 -20.11
C CYS A 11 -14.24 -3.71 -18.56
N GLY A 12 -15.20 -4.45 -18.01
CA GLY A 12 -15.34 -4.70 -16.59
C GLY A 12 -16.08 -3.62 -15.80
N ILE A 13 -16.66 -2.60 -16.45
CA ILE A 13 -17.48 -1.58 -15.79
C ILE A 13 -18.81 -2.21 -15.37
N LEU A 14 -19.14 -2.13 -14.07
CA LEU A 14 -20.37 -2.70 -13.54
C LEU A 14 -21.59 -1.83 -13.88
N ASP A 15 -22.70 -2.47 -14.23
CA ASP A 15 -23.96 -1.78 -14.55
C ASP A 15 -24.57 -1.08 -13.34
N SER A 16 -24.35 -1.62 -12.14
CA SER A 16 -24.88 -1.07 -10.90
C SER A 16 -24.12 -1.55 -9.67
N TYR A 17 -24.34 -0.90 -8.54
CA TYR A 17 -23.88 -1.35 -7.23
C TYR A 17 -24.90 -1.06 -6.13
N VAL A 18 -24.87 -1.84 -5.05
CA VAL A 18 -25.67 -1.60 -3.86
C VAL A 18 -24.91 -0.67 -2.92
N PRO A 19 -25.48 0.48 -2.50
CA PRO A 19 -24.85 1.37 -1.53
C PRO A 19 -24.62 0.70 -0.16
N LEU A 20 -23.62 1.14 0.58
CA LEU A 20 -23.35 0.67 1.96
C LEU A 20 -24.56 0.94 2.88
N THR A 21 -25.22 2.07 2.69
CA THR A 21 -26.43 2.48 3.44
C THR A 21 -27.66 1.63 3.11
N GLY A 22 -27.52 0.64 2.22
CA GLY A 22 -28.65 -0.16 1.74
C GLY A 22 -29.50 0.57 0.70
N GLY A 23 -30.65 -0.01 0.36
CA GLY A 23 -31.58 0.54 -0.61
C GLY A 23 -31.50 -0.07 -2.01
N ALA A 24 -32.08 0.60 -3.01
CA ALA A 24 -32.08 0.12 -4.39
C ALA A 24 -30.67 0.23 -5.01
N PRO A 25 -30.30 -0.72 -5.89
CA PRO A 25 -29.05 -0.63 -6.65
C PRO A 25 -28.96 0.71 -7.40
N ARG A 26 -27.81 1.37 -7.30
CA ARG A 26 -27.50 2.56 -8.09
C ARG A 26 -26.97 2.12 -9.45
N VAL A 27 -27.65 2.53 -10.51
CA VAL A 27 -27.28 2.23 -11.89
C VAL A 27 -26.15 3.17 -12.32
N THR A 28 -25.14 2.64 -12.99
CA THR A 28 -24.06 3.42 -13.60
C THR A 28 -24.62 4.28 -14.75
N PRO A 29 -24.50 5.61 -14.72
CA PRO A 29 -24.99 6.45 -15.80
C PRO A 29 -24.17 6.27 -17.09
N ASP A 30 -24.80 6.48 -18.25
CA ASP A 30 -24.13 6.38 -19.55
C ASP A 30 -22.99 7.39 -19.69
N GLU A 31 -23.18 8.63 -19.20
CA GLU A 31 -22.12 9.65 -19.14
C GLU A 31 -20.87 9.16 -18.36
N THR A 32 -21.06 8.40 -17.29
CA THR A 32 -19.97 7.79 -16.51
C THR A 32 -19.28 6.68 -17.32
N ARG A 33 -20.07 5.83 -18.02
CA ARG A 33 -19.51 4.80 -18.91
C ARG A 33 -18.69 5.41 -20.02
N GLU A 34 -19.20 6.44 -20.69
CA GLU A 34 -18.51 7.17 -21.76
C GLU A 34 -17.19 7.76 -21.26
N ALA A 35 -17.19 8.44 -20.12
CA ALA A 35 -16.00 9.05 -19.56
C ALA A 35 -14.92 8.02 -19.17
N ILE A 36 -15.31 6.90 -18.56
CA ILE A 36 -14.38 5.82 -18.19
C ILE A 36 -13.83 5.13 -19.44
N LEU A 37 -14.67 4.80 -20.41
CA LEU A 37 -14.25 4.18 -21.67
C LEU A 37 -13.32 5.10 -22.48
N ALA A 38 -13.61 6.40 -22.54
CA ALA A 38 -12.75 7.39 -23.15
C ALA A 38 -11.36 7.45 -22.46
N ALA A 39 -11.32 7.41 -21.12
CA ALA A 39 -10.08 7.32 -20.36
C ALA A 39 -9.32 6.01 -20.64
N MET A 40 -10.02 4.91 -20.90
CA MET A 40 -9.43 3.65 -21.36
C MET A 40 -8.95 3.67 -22.82
N GLY A 41 -9.18 4.77 -23.53
CA GLY A 41 -8.72 5.00 -24.91
C GLY A 41 -9.69 4.56 -26.01
N PHE A 42 -10.97 4.31 -25.68
CA PHE A 42 -11.98 3.99 -26.67
C PHE A 42 -12.69 5.25 -27.22
N ASP A 43 -12.95 5.26 -28.52
CA ASP A 43 -13.87 6.24 -29.12
C ASP A 43 -15.32 5.81 -28.83
N VAL A 44 -16.01 6.58 -28.01
CA VAL A 44 -17.41 6.38 -27.64
C VAL A 44 -18.26 7.63 -27.93
N SER A 45 -17.81 8.47 -28.89
CA SER A 45 -18.46 9.71 -29.27
C SER A 45 -19.86 9.52 -29.88
N SER A 46 -20.20 8.28 -30.24
CA SER A 46 -21.52 7.85 -30.73
C SER A 46 -21.72 6.35 -30.52
N ASP A 47 -22.96 5.89 -30.56
CA ASP A 47 -23.28 4.45 -30.47
C ASP A 47 -22.59 3.64 -31.59
N ALA A 48 -22.48 4.20 -32.80
CA ALA A 48 -21.75 3.59 -33.91
C ALA A 48 -20.22 3.53 -33.63
N ALA A 49 -19.63 4.50 -32.94
CA ALA A 49 -18.24 4.46 -32.54
C ALA A 49 -18.01 3.39 -31.44
N ALA A 50 -18.89 3.34 -30.44
CA ALA A 50 -18.86 2.31 -29.40
C ALA A 50 -19.01 0.90 -29.99
N GLN A 51 -19.87 0.72 -30.99
CA GLN A 51 -20.03 -0.55 -31.72
C GLN A 51 -18.75 -0.97 -32.42
N ARG A 52 -18.10 -0.06 -33.16
CA ARG A 52 -16.80 -0.35 -33.80
C ARG A 52 -15.71 -0.72 -32.78
N ALA A 53 -15.63 0.05 -31.69
CA ALA A 53 -14.67 -0.23 -30.63
C ALA A 53 -14.88 -1.62 -30.01
N LEU A 54 -16.13 -2.02 -29.80
CA LEU A 54 -16.47 -3.35 -29.31
C LEU A 54 -16.10 -4.46 -30.32
N GLU A 55 -16.38 -4.25 -31.60
CA GLU A 55 -16.02 -5.19 -32.67
C GLU A 55 -14.51 -5.34 -32.81
N GLU A 56 -13.76 -4.24 -32.76
CA GLU A 56 -12.30 -4.24 -32.78
C GLU A 56 -11.72 -4.99 -31.58
N LEU A 57 -12.23 -4.74 -30.37
CA LEU A 57 -11.79 -5.41 -29.15
C LEU A 57 -12.06 -6.91 -29.22
N ARG A 58 -13.28 -7.31 -29.60
CA ARG A 58 -13.64 -8.72 -29.81
C ARG A 58 -12.83 -9.37 -30.94
N GLY A 59 -12.59 -8.64 -32.02
CA GLY A 59 -11.76 -9.09 -33.13
C GLY A 59 -10.32 -9.34 -32.69
N TRP A 60 -9.75 -8.43 -31.92
CA TRP A 60 -8.41 -8.59 -31.35
C TRP A 60 -8.33 -9.82 -30.42
N GLU A 61 -9.29 -9.98 -29.50
CA GLU A 61 -9.35 -11.15 -28.62
C GLU A 61 -9.57 -12.46 -29.38
N ALA A 62 -10.44 -12.44 -30.41
CA ALA A 62 -10.69 -13.60 -31.24
C ALA A 62 -9.46 -14.00 -32.09
N THR A 63 -8.60 -13.05 -32.44
CA THR A 63 -7.38 -13.30 -33.19
C THR A 63 -6.15 -13.53 -32.30
N ALA A 64 -6.25 -13.25 -31.00
CA ALA A 64 -5.19 -13.54 -30.04
C ALA A 64 -4.91 -15.05 -30.03
N GLU A 65 -3.69 -15.41 -30.43
CA GLU A 65 -3.28 -16.82 -30.57
C GLU A 65 -2.93 -17.45 -29.23
N ILE A 66 -2.45 -16.65 -28.28
CA ILE A 66 -2.11 -17.05 -26.90
C ILE A 66 -2.30 -15.86 -25.96
N ASP A 67 -2.71 -16.13 -24.72
CA ASP A 67 -2.74 -15.10 -23.68
C ASP A 67 -1.34 -14.59 -23.32
N PRO A 68 -1.12 -13.29 -23.08
CA PRO A 68 0.21 -12.75 -22.74
C PRO A 68 0.72 -13.26 -21.40
N VAL A 69 -0.19 -13.57 -20.45
CA VAL A 69 0.14 -14.09 -19.12
C VAL A 69 -0.91 -15.09 -18.66
N ARG A 70 -0.47 -16.10 -17.99
CA ARG A 70 -1.34 -17.07 -17.31
C ARG A 70 -0.87 -17.24 -15.88
N VAL A 71 -1.77 -17.03 -14.94
CA VAL A 71 -1.55 -17.31 -13.52
C VAL A 71 -2.28 -18.60 -13.17
N VAL A 72 -1.56 -19.56 -12.61
CA VAL A 72 -2.10 -20.86 -12.29
C VAL A 72 -1.80 -21.21 -10.83
N ARG A 73 -2.81 -21.65 -10.13
CA ARG A 73 -2.68 -22.16 -8.76
C ARG A 73 -2.12 -23.58 -8.81
N GLN A 74 -1.30 -23.96 -7.84
CA GLN A 74 -0.68 -25.29 -7.77
C GLN A 74 -1.62 -26.43 -8.17
N GLY A 75 -1.17 -27.33 -9.05
CA GLY A 75 -1.94 -28.44 -9.58
C GLY A 75 -1.63 -28.74 -11.05
N ALA A 76 -2.52 -29.49 -11.72
CA ALA A 76 -2.41 -29.78 -13.13
C ALA A 76 -2.73 -28.55 -13.99
N HIS A 77 -1.87 -28.24 -14.94
CA HIS A 77 -1.96 -27.04 -15.75
C HIS A 77 -1.82 -27.34 -17.24
N HIS A 78 -2.33 -26.45 -18.06
CA HIS A 78 -2.19 -26.54 -19.51
C HIS A 78 -2.00 -25.13 -20.11
N VAL A 79 -1.38 -25.05 -21.25
CA VAL A 79 -1.36 -23.88 -22.13
C VAL A 79 -2.39 -24.09 -23.21
N ALA A 80 -3.25 -23.09 -23.40
CA ALA A 80 -4.19 -23.05 -24.50
C ALA A 80 -3.62 -22.15 -25.61
N VAL A 81 -3.64 -22.66 -26.87
CA VAL A 81 -3.14 -21.94 -28.04
C VAL A 81 -4.05 -22.20 -29.23
N ARG A 82 -4.23 -21.22 -30.11
CA ARG A 82 -4.96 -21.44 -31.36
C ARG A 82 -4.11 -22.22 -32.36
N ALA A 83 -4.66 -23.32 -32.88
CA ALA A 83 -4.07 -24.15 -33.89
C ALA A 83 -5.07 -24.45 -35.01
N THR A 84 -4.59 -24.62 -36.24
CA THR A 84 -5.42 -24.81 -37.45
C THR A 84 -5.64 -26.28 -37.82
N GLY A 85 -4.94 -27.20 -37.12
CA GLY A 85 -5.02 -28.64 -37.36
C GLY A 85 -4.09 -29.42 -36.42
N ARG A 86 -3.88 -30.69 -36.73
CA ARG A 86 -2.91 -31.51 -36.01
C ARG A 86 -1.50 -31.04 -36.36
N GLU A 87 -0.78 -30.50 -35.37
CA GLU A 87 0.52 -29.83 -35.56
C GLU A 87 1.54 -30.26 -34.50
N GLU A 88 2.81 -30.39 -34.91
CA GLU A 88 3.91 -30.59 -33.96
C GLU A 88 4.25 -29.32 -33.22
N TYR A 89 4.62 -29.43 -31.96
CA TYR A 89 5.05 -28.31 -31.14
C TYR A 89 6.34 -28.60 -30.39
N VAL A 90 7.08 -27.52 -30.13
CA VAL A 90 8.18 -27.47 -29.15
C VAL A 90 7.82 -26.42 -28.11
N LEU A 91 7.75 -26.82 -26.86
CA LEU A 91 7.51 -25.94 -25.73
C LEU A 91 8.78 -25.77 -24.92
N GLN A 92 9.25 -24.54 -24.78
CA GLN A 92 10.37 -24.17 -23.93
C GLN A 92 9.87 -23.29 -22.78
N MET A 93 10.27 -23.64 -21.56
CA MET A 93 9.97 -22.87 -20.35
C MET A 93 11.27 -22.56 -19.62
N ASP A 94 11.59 -21.30 -19.49
CA ASP A 94 12.76 -20.80 -18.75
C ASP A 94 12.27 -20.24 -17.41
N ASP A 95 12.77 -20.74 -16.28
CA ASP A 95 12.50 -20.16 -14.96
C ASP A 95 13.33 -18.90 -14.70
N GLU A 96 13.17 -18.28 -13.53
CA GLU A 96 13.88 -17.06 -13.14
C GLU A 96 15.41 -17.25 -13.01
N ASN A 97 15.89 -18.49 -12.92
CA ASN A 97 17.30 -18.86 -12.85
C ASN A 97 17.83 -19.36 -14.20
N TYR A 98 17.05 -19.20 -15.28
CA TYR A 98 17.35 -19.67 -16.63
C TYR A 98 17.47 -21.20 -16.75
N ASN A 99 16.90 -21.97 -15.81
CA ASN A 99 16.75 -23.40 -15.99
C ASN A 99 15.65 -23.66 -17.01
N ARG A 100 16.00 -24.43 -18.06
CA ARG A 100 15.09 -24.74 -19.17
C ARG A 100 14.44 -26.08 -19.02
N ILE A 101 13.13 -26.11 -19.18
CA ILE A 101 12.33 -27.31 -19.39
C ILE A 101 11.87 -27.29 -20.84
N GLU A 102 12.15 -28.37 -21.58
CA GLU A 102 11.73 -28.51 -22.98
C GLU A 102 10.82 -29.74 -23.15
N ARG A 103 9.77 -29.57 -23.94
CA ARG A 103 8.83 -30.61 -24.29
C ARG A 103 8.46 -30.51 -25.76
N GLU A 104 8.36 -31.68 -26.40
CA GLU A 104 7.89 -31.81 -27.78
C GLU A 104 6.63 -32.67 -27.80
N GLY A 105 5.79 -32.49 -28.78
CA GLY A 105 4.59 -33.27 -28.95
C GLY A 105 3.77 -32.85 -30.15
N VAL A 106 2.55 -33.36 -30.19
CA VAL A 106 1.57 -33.04 -31.22
C VAL A 106 0.30 -32.50 -30.57
N VAL A 107 -0.17 -31.37 -31.04
CA VAL A 107 -1.46 -30.81 -30.63
C VAL A 107 -2.54 -31.06 -31.68
N THR A 108 -3.76 -31.23 -31.21
CA THR A 108 -4.95 -31.28 -32.05
C THR A 108 -5.96 -30.28 -31.49
N PRO A 109 -6.40 -29.27 -32.25
CA PRO A 109 -7.38 -28.31 -31.78
C PRO A 109 -8.75 -28.95 -31.59
N ASP A 110 -9.52 -28.38 -30.66
CA ASP A 110 -10.93 -28.68 -30.47
C ASP A 110 -11.81 -28.03 -31.57
N ALA A 111 -13.14 -28.14 -31.42
CA ALA A 111 -14.10 -27.54 -32.37
C ALA A 111 -14.03 -25.99 -32.45
N ASN A 112 -13.43 -25.33 -31.45
CA ASN A 112 -13.22 -23.88 -31.41
C ASN A 112 -11.83 -23.46 -31.92
N GLY A 113 -11.03 -24.41 -32.42
CA GLY A 113 -9.68 -24.14 -32.88
C GLY A 113 -8.65 -23.97 -31.73
N ILE A 114 -8.97 -24.40 -30.53
CA ILE A 114 -8.08 -24.32 -29.36
C ILE A 114 -7.40 -25.67 -29.13
N ALA A 115 -6.08 -25.66 -29.15
CA ALA A 115 -5.27 -26.80 -28.74
C ALA A 115 -4.76 -26.60 -27.31
N THR A 116 -4.69 -27.70 -26.56
CA THR A 116 -4.25 -27.71 -25.16
C THR A 116 -2.97 -28.51 -25.01
N ILE A 117 -1.96 -27.92 -24.39
CA ILE A 117 -0.66 -28.53 -24.08
C ILE A 117 -0.58 -28.67 -22.55
N GLU A 118 -0.51 -29.91 -22.05
CA GLU A 118 -0.36 -30.15 -20.62
C GLU A 118 1.04 -29.77 -20.15
N LEU A 119 1.10 -29.06 -19.02
CA LEU A 119 2.35 -28.71 -18.34
C LEU A 119 2.70 -29.77 -17.29
N PRO A 120 3.97 -29.87 -16.85
CA PRO A 120 4.34 -30.68 -15.72
C PRO A 120 3.48 -30.36 -14.50
N PRO A 121 2.87 -31.36 -13.83
CA PRO A 121 1.97 -31.09 -12.70
C PRO A 121 2.70 -30.63 -11.42
N ASP A 122 4.02 -30.84 -11.37
CA ASP A 122 4.93 -30.59 -10.26
C ASP A 122 5.86 -29.38 -10.50
N LEU A 123 5.45 -28.44 -11.37
CA LEU A 123 6.21 -27.21 -11.58
C LEU A 123 6.41 -26.45 -10.27
N PRO A 124 7.65 -26.09 -9.91
CA PRO A 124 7.92 -25.23 -8.77
C PRO A 124 7.17 -23.91 -8.87
N HIS A 125 6.81 -23.33 -7.72
CA HIS A 125 6.21 -22.00 -7.69
C HIS A 125 7.20 -20.95 -8.22
N GLY A 126 6.76 -20.12 -9.17
CA GLY A 126 7.65 -19.13 -9.77
C GLY A 126 7.12 -18.52 -11.06
N TYR A 127 7.96 -17.72 -11.66
CA TYR A 127 7.73 -17.08 -12.95
C TYR A 127 8.50 -17.80 -14.03
N TYR A 128 7.81 -18.11 -15.12
CA TYR A 128 8.38 -18.79 -16.27
C TYR A 128 8.17 -17.97 -17.54
N GLY A 129 9.24 -17.79 -18.31
CA GLY A 129 9.15 -17.36 -19.70
C GLY A 129 8.83 -18.58 -20.56
N LEU A 130 7.62 -18.64 -21.11
CA LEU A 130 7.17 -19.73 -21.96
C LEU A 130 7.28 -19.32 -23.42
N ARG A 131 7.96 -20.12 -24.24
CA ARG A 131 8.03 -20.02 -25.70
C ARG A 131 7.48 -21.31 -26.29
N LEU A 132 6.47 -21.15 -27.10
CA LEU A 132 5.83 -22.27 -27.80
C LEU A 132 6.03 -22.09 -29.29
N TYR A 133 6.63 -23.10 -29.92
CA TYR A 133 6.82 -23.16 -31.36
C TYR A 133 5.85 -24.17 -31.95
N ILE A 134 5.01 -23.70 -32.87
CA ILE A 134 4.11 -24.56 -33.65
C ILE A 134 4.39 -24.27 -35.13
N ARG A 135 4.93 -25.24 -35.89
CA ARG A 135 5.49 -25.05 -37.23
C ARG A 135 6.56 -23.93 -37.20
N CYS A 136 6.32 -22.86 -37.97
CA CYS A 136 7.22 -21.71 -38.11
C CYS A 136 6.74 -20.50 -37.29
N ARG A 137 5.78 -20.68 -36.33
CA ARG A 137 5.24 -19.59 -35.50
C ARG A 137 5.75 -19.74 -34.07
N GLU A 138 6.15 -18.63 -33.49
CA GLU A 138 6.55 -18.52 -32.09
C GLU A 138 5.47 -17.78 -31.29
N PHE A 139 5.12 -18.34 -30.13
CA PHE A 139 4.19 -17.76 -29.17
C PHE A 139 4.91 -17.56 -27.85
N VAL A 140 4.75 -16.39 -27.25
CA VAL A 140 5.41 -16.04 -25.99
C VAL A 140 4.36 -15.72 -24.93
N GLN A 141 4.46 -16.40 -23.79
CA GLN A 141 3.58 -16.21 -22.65
C GLN A 141 4.42 -16.12 -21.37
N ARG A 142 3.99 -15.33 -20.38
CA ARG A 142 4.45 -15.51 -19.02
C ARG A 142 3.54 -16.50 -18.30
N LEU A 143 4.11 -17.57 -17.76
CA LEU A 143 3.40 -18.46 -16.85
C LEU A 143 3.82 -18.13 -15.41
N ILE A 144 2.85 -17.97 -14.53
CA ILE A 144 3.06 -17.72 -13.10
C ILE A 144 2.43 -18.87 -12.33
N VAL A 145 3.26 -19.70 -11.72
CA VAL A 145 2.82 -20.85 -10.91
C VAL A 145 2.80 -20.42 -9.44
N THR A 146 1.63 -20.42 -8.82
CA THR A 146 1.43 -19.88 -7.48
C THR A 146 1.11 -20.99 -6.46
N PRO A 147 1.46 -20.78 -5.17
CA PRO A 147 1.02 -21.68 -4.11
C PRO A 147 -0.51 -21.68 -3.96
N ALA A 148 -1.01 -22.62 -3.19
CA ALA A 148 -2.45 -22.72 -2.91
C ALA A 148 -3.00 -21.54 -2.13
N SER A 149 -2.19 -20.91 -1.27
CA SER A 149 -2.56 -19.75 -0.44
C SER A 149 -1.33 -19.00 0.07
N CYS A 150 -1.54 -17.80 0.60
CA CYS A 150 -0.56 -17.11 1.43
C CYS A 150 -0.26 -17.91 2.71
N PRO A 151 0.91 -17.71 3.33
CA PRO A 151 1.20 -18.22 4.67
C PRO A 151 0.17 -17.74 5.70
N VAL A 152 -0.16 -18.61 6.65
CA VAL A 152 -1.07 -18.29 7.77
C VAL A 152 -0.32 -18.54 9.06
N PRO A 153 -0.51 -17.72 10.13
CA PRO A 153 0.16 -17.94 11.41
C PRO A 153 -0.23 -19.28 12.04
N ASP A 154 0.74 -20.03 12.56
CA ASP A 154 0.50 -21.27 13.28
C ASP A 154 -0.07 -21.06 14.68
N GLN A 155 0.17 -19.88 15.26
CA GLN A 155 -0.22 -19.52 16.63
C GLN A 155 -0.76 -18.09 16.66
N ARG A 156 -1.60 -17.84 17.67
CA ARG A 156 -2.08 -16.48 17.96
C ARG A 156 -0.94 -15.62 18.46
N ALA A 157 -0.93 -14.37 17.97
CA ALA A 157 0.10 -13.42 18.33
C ALA A 157 -0.47 -12.01 18.48
N PHE A 158 0.19 -11.16 19.25
CA PHE A 158 -0.09 -9.72 19.26
C PHE A 158 1.13 -8.92 18.81
N GLY A 159 0.88 -7.71 18.37
CA GLY A 159 1.94 -6.76 18.01
C GLY A 159 1.54 -5.33 18.33
N ILE A 160 2.51 -4.44 18.20
CA ILE A 160 2.34 -3.00 18.39
C ILE A 160 2.21 -2.33 17.04
N ILE A 161 1.25 -1.42 16.88
CA ILE A 161 1.03 -0.64 15.66
C ILE A 161 1.30 0.83 15.95
N ALA A 162 2.13 1.47 15.12
CA ALA A 162 2.52 2.86 15.30
C ALA A 162 2.65 3.60 13.95
N ASN A 163 2.49 4.91 13.98
CA ASN A 163 2.85 5.77 12.85
C ASN A 163 4.32 6.15 12.97
N LEU A 164 5.19 5.60 12.11
CA LEU A 164 6.64 5.83 12.22
C LEU A 164 7.00 7.31 12.26
N TYR A 165 6.41 8.13 11.38
CA TYR A 165 6.71 9.57 11.34
C TYR A 165 6.42 10.30 12.65
N SER A 166 5.50 9.79 13.48
CA SER A 166 5.07 10.42 14.73
C SER A 166 5.98 10.12 15.93
N LEU A 167 6.85 9.12 15.82
CA LEU A 167 7.72 8.69 16.92
C LEU A 167 8.69 9.80 17.34
N ARG A 168 9.02 9.80 18.64
CA ARG A 168 10.05 10.67 19.23
C ARG A 168 11.19 9.80 19.74
N GLY A 169 12.31 9.84 19.06
CA GLY A 169 13.54 9.15 19.45
C GLY A 169 14.63 10.12 19.90
N ALA A 170 15.67 9.59 20.53
CA ALA A 170 16.79 10.42 21.03
C ALA A 170 17.57 11.12 19.90
N ARG A 171 17.60 10.53 18.69
CA ARG A 171 18.36 11.04 17.54
C ARG A 171 17.51 11.48 16.36
N ASP A 172 16.18 11.56 16.54
CA ASP A 172 15.30 11.97 15.45
C ASP A 172 15.57 13.42 14.98
N PHE A 173 15.18 13.72 13.75
CA PHE A 173 15.25 15.05 13.16
C PHE A 173 13.89 15.80 13.19
N GLY A 174 13.03 15.47 14.17
CA GLY A 174 11.66 15.97 14.22
C GLY A 174 10.67 15.03 13.50
N VAL A 175 11.12 13.86 13.09
CA VAL A 175 10.37 12.79 12.44
C VAL A 175 10.99 11.46 12.86
N GLY A 176 10.18 10.45 13.15
CA GLY A 176 10.70 9.12 13.48
C GLY A 176 11.46 8.49 12.32
N SER A 177 12.58 7.85 12.62
CA SER A 177 13.54 7.25 11.68
C SER A 177 13.52 5.72 11.72
N PHE A 178 14.25 5.05 10.83
CA PHE A 178 14.46 3.60 10.92
C PHE A 178 15.29 3.19 12.15
N GLY A 179 16.11 4.11 12.71
CA GLY A 179 16.71 3.90 14.01
C GLY A 179 15.70 3.84 15.14
N ASP A 180 14.67 4.71 15.09
CA ASP A 180 13.56 4.71 16.04
C ASP A 180 12.65 3.49 15.85
N LEU A 181 12.41 3.06 14.60
CA LEU A 181 11.72 1.81 14.30
C LEU A 181 12.42 0.60 14.94
N ALA A 182 13.74 0.53 14.81
CA ALA A 182 14.53 -0.54 15.44
C ALA A 182 14.39 -0.53 16.97
N THR A 183 14.43 0.66 17.58
CA THR A 183 14.24 0.82 19.04
C THR A 183 12.82 0.40 19.48
N LEU A 184 11.79 0.78 18.70
CA LEU A 184 10.41 0.35 18.94
C LEU A 184 10.28 -1.17 18.79
N ALA A 185 10.91 -1.76 17.79
CA ALA A 185 10.89 -3.20 17.54
C ALA A 185 11.51 -3.99 18.72
N GLU A 186 12.66 -3.55 19.22
CA GLU A 186 13.30 -4.16 20.40
C GLU A 186 12.47 -4.00 21.66
N TRP A 187 11.89 -2.80 21.88
CA TRP A 187 11.00 -2.58 23.03
C TRP A 187 9.78 -3.49 22.94
N SER A 188 9.13 -3.57 21.78
CA SER A 188 7.95 -4.40 21.55
C SER A 188 8.22 -5.88 21.79
N ALA A 189 9.38 -6.38 21.33
CA ALA A 189 9.82 -7.74 21.57
C ALA A 189 9.97 -8.05 23.07
N ARG A 190 10.57 -7.12 23.84
CA ARG A 190 10.65 -7.26 25.31
C ARG A 190 9.28 -7.30 25.99
N GLN A 191 8.25 -6.69 25.39
CA GLN A 191 6.86 -6.78 25.86
C GLN A 191 6.16 -8.09 25.41
N GLY A 192 6.85 -8.99 24.72
CA GLY A 192 6.30 -10.23 24.19
C GLY A 192 5.49 -10.09 22.89
N ALA A 193 5.59 -8.95 22.21
CA ALA A 193 4.98 -8.77 20.91
C ALA A 193 5.68 -9.62 19.83
N ALA A 194 4.92 -10.09 18.84
CA ALA A 194 5.42 -10.85 17.72
C ALA A 194 5.73 -9.97 16.50
N PHE A 195 5.12 -8.80 16.40
CA PHE A 195 5.30 -7.88 15.27
C PHE A 195 5.22 -6.41 15.68
N VAL A 196 5.79 -5.56 14.83
CA VAL A 196 5.60 -4.10 14.87
C VAL A 196 5.02 -3.64 13.54
N GLY A 197 3.81 -3.07 13.59
CA GLY A 197 3.13 -2.48 12.44
C GLY A 197 3.44 -1.02 12.29
N VAL A 198 3.61 -0.58 11.03
CA VAL A 198 3.85 0.83 10.70
C VAL A 198 2.98 1.28 9.52
N ASN A 199 2.70 2.58 9.47
CA ASN A 199 2.09 3.23 8.30
C ASN A 199 2.93 3.01 7.04
N PRO A 200 2.38 3.27 5.81
CA PRO A 200 3.14 3.15 4.58
C PRO A 200 4.46 3.93 4.62
N LEU A 201 5.57 3.24 4.30
CA LEU A 201 6.92 3.80 4.30
C LEU A 201 7.33 4.40 2.95
N HIS A 202 6.40 4.53 2.05
CA HIS A 202 6.58 4.93 0.66
C HIS A 202 7.22 6.30 0.48
N ALA A 203 7.87 6.51 -0.67
CA ALA A 203 8.48 7.79 -1.02
C ALA A 203 7.42 8.89 -1.17
N LEU A 204 7.55 9.96 -0.38
CA LEU A 204 6.70 11.13 -0.42
C LEU A 204 7.45 12.34 -1.00
N ARG A 205 6.71 13.38 -1.35
CA ARG A 205 7.32 14.69 -1.67
C ARG A 205 7.78 15.42 -0.43
N ASN A 206 7.07 15.25 0.69
CA ASN A 206 7.34 15.91 1.96
C ASN A 206 7.21 17.44 1.85
N ALA A 207 6.29 17.95 1.05
CA ALA A 207 6.10 19.35 0.80
C ALA A 207 4.62 19.71 0.62
N GLY A 208 4.20 20.85 1.18
CA GLY A 208 2.82 21.32 1.13
C GLY A 208 1.85 20.25 1.64
N ASN A 209 0.85 19.93 0.81
CA ASN A 209 -0.18 18.93 1.13
C ASN A 209 0.19 17.49 0.73
N ASP A 210 1.35 17.29 0.06
CA ASP A 210 1.80 15.97 -0.39
C ASP A 210 2.64 15.26 0.68
N ILE A 211 2.02 15.06 1.84
CA ILE A 211 2.60 14.43 3.03
C ILE A 211 1.85 13.16 3.46
N SER A 212 0.70 12.86 2.84
CA SER A 212 -0.06 11.64 3.14
C SER A 212 0.71 10.39 2.74
N PRO A 213 0.93 9.43 3.65
CA PRO A 213 1.59 8.16 3.34
C PRO A 213 0.77 7.29 2.36
N TYR A 214 -0.53 7.59 2.20
CA TYR A 214 -1.44 6.87 1.30
C TYR A 214 -1.53 7.50 -0.11
N ARG A 215 -0.86 8.62 -0.35
CA ARG A 215 -0.73 9.24 -1.69
C ARG A 215 0.75 9.50 -2.04
N PRO A 216 1.58 8.43 -2.07
CA PRO A 216 3.02 8.55 -2.30
C PRO A 216 3.35 8.91 -3.76
N VAL A 217 4.57 9.41 -4.00
CA VAL A 217 5.11 9.57 -5.36
C VAL A 217 5.56 8.23 -5.96
N SER A 218 5.88 7.26 -5.10
CA SER A 218 6.22 5.89 -5.50
C SER A 218 5.87 4.91 -4.39
N ARG A 219 5.24 3.79 -4.74
CA ARG A 219 4.99 2.65 -3.84
C ARG A 219 6.16 1.68 -3.75
N ILE A 220 7.12 1.80 -4.66
CA ILE A 220 8.28 0.92 -4.75
C ILE A 220 9.38 1.39 -3.78
N TYR A 221 9.60 2.70 -3.69
CA TYR A 221 10.71 3.31 -2.94
C TYR A 221 10.25 3.94 -1.63
N ARG A 222 11.22 4.26 -0.76
CA ARG A 222 10.99 4.69 0.62
C ARG A 222 11.19 6.19 0.80
N ASN A 223 10.55 6.75 1.83
CA ASN A 223 10.65 8.18 2.18
C ASN A 223 12.03 8.50 2.76
N PRO A 224 12.80 9.42 2.13
CA PRO A 224 14.12 9.82 2.60
C PRO A 224 14.17 10.33 4.05
N LEU A 225 13.08 10.91 4.55
CA LEU A 225 13.02 11.46 5.91
C LEU A 225 13.16 10.39 7.00
N TYR A 226 12.94 9.10 6.67
CA TYR A 226 13.11 8.00 7.62
C TYR A 226 14.55 7.55 7.82
N LEU A 227 15.55 8.18 7.15
CA LEU A 227 16.96 7.89 7.40
C LEU A 227 17.39 8.34 8.80
N ASP A 228 17.99 7.43 9.56
CA ASP A 228 18.86 7.78 10.68
C ASP A 228 20.22 8.23 10.12
N ILE A 229 20.43 9.53 10.05
CA ILE A 229 21.60 10.13 9.39
C ILE A 229 22.91 9.71 10.07
N GLU A 230 22.91 9.62 11.39
CA GLU A 230 24.13 9.26 12.15
C GLU A 230 24.45 7.76 12.03
N ALA A 231 23.49 6.93 11.63
CA ALA A 231 23.68 5.50 11.36
C ALA A 231 24.18 5.21 9.93
N ILE A 232 24.31 6.22 9.07
CA ILE A 232 24.95 6.07 7.75
C ILE A 232 26.44 5.89 7.94
N PRO A 233 27.09 4.82 7.39
CA PRO A 233 28.51 4.54 7.62
C PRO A 233 29.43 5.72 7.31
N GLU A 234 29.15 6.45 6.24
CA GLU A 234 29.91 7.63 5.82
C GLU A 234 29.86 8.78 6.86
N PHE A 235 28.94 8.75 7.84
CA PHE A 235 28.90 9.77 8.89
C PHE A 235 30.15 9.72 9.78
N ALA A 236 30.64 8.53 10.11
CA ALA A 236 31.89 8.36 10.83
C ALA A 236 33.12 8.81 10.01
N GLU A 237 33.04 8.72 8.69
CA GLU A 237 34.13 9.03 7.76
C GLU A 237 34.15 10.50 7.32
N SER A 238 33.00 11.19 7.30
CA SER A 238 32.86 12.56 6.80
C SER A 238 33.03 13.60 7.89
N HIS A 239 34.19 14.26 7.89
CA HIS A 239 34.39 15.42 8.77
C HIS A 239 33.41 16.56 8.42
N ASP A 240 33.14 16.80 7.12
CA ASP A 240 32.25 17.88 6.67
C ASP A 240 30.79 17.64 7.14
N ALA A 241 30.25 16.41 7.03
CA ALA A 241 28.90 16.09 7.50
C ALA A 241 28.75 16.35 9.00
N ARG A 242 29.73 15.87 9.82
CA ARG A 242 29.74 16.10 11.27
C ARG A 242 29.85 17.59 11.60
N ALA A 243 30.77 18.30 10.93
CA ALA A 243 30.93 19.74 11.12
C ALA A 243 29.69 20.54 10.71
N ARG A 244 28.97 20.11 9.65
CA ARG A 244 27.67 20.70 9.25
C ARG A 244 26.63 20.49 10.33
N LEU A 245 26.48 19.27 10.83
CA LEU A 245 25.52 18.95 11.88
C LEU A 245 25.82 19.70 13.19
N ALA A 246 27.10 19.82 13.54
CA ALA A 246 27.53 20.49 14.77
C ALA A 246 27.40 22.03 14.75
N LYS A 247 27.00 22.66 13.64
CA LYS A 247 26.80 24.12 13.60
C LYS A 247 25.75 24.57 14.62
N PRO A 248 26.03 25.60 15.44
CA PRO A 248 25.10 26.02 16.51
C PRO A 248 23.67 26.30 16.05
N TRP A 249 23.50 26.94 14.91
CA TRP A 249 22.18 27.21 14.37
C TRP A 249 21.42 25.93 13.94
N ARG A 250 22.15 24.92 13.43
CA ARG A 250 21.54 23.62 13.08
C ARG A 250 21.14 22.83 14.31
N GLN A 251 21.96 22.87 15.36
CA GLN A 251 21.60 22.25 16.63
C GLN A 251 20.38 22.93 17.27
N ALA A 252 20.27 24.27 17.18
CA ALA A 252 19.11 25.00 17.64
C ALA A 252 17.84 24.64 16.80
N GLU A 253 17.97 24.56 15.48
CA GLU A 253 16.89 24.14 14.60
C GLU A 253 16.44 22.69 14.88
N LEU A 254 17.40 21.79 15.06
CA LEU A 254 17.13 20.39 15.40
C LEU A 254 16.41 20.27 16.75
N ALA A 255 16.82 21.03 17.77
CA ALA A 255 16.14 21.07 19.05
C ALA A 255 14.68 21.56 18.90
N ALA A 256 14.46 22.65 18.13
CA ALA A 256 13.13 23.16 17.88
C ALA A 256 12.23 22.15 17.14
N LEU A 257 12.77 21.42 16.15
CA LEU A 257 12.05 20.36 15.43
C LEU A 257 11.70 19.18 16.35
N ARG A 258 12.60 18.81 17.27
CA ARG A 258 12.35 17.75 18.25
C ARG A 258 11.26 18.12 19.26
N GLU A 259 11.21 19.37 19.67
CA GLU A 259 10.20 19.88 20.61
C GLU A 259 8.82 20.09 19.95
N SER A 260 8.77 20.31 18.63
CA SER A 260 7.52 20.53 17.92
C SER A 260 6.54 19.38 18.13
N ASP A 261 5.25 19.71 18.32
CA ASP A 261 4.15 18.73 18.39
C ASP A 261 3.73 18.22 17.00
N ARG A 262 4.36 18.77 15.94
CA ARG A 262 4.08 18.42 14.55
C ARG A 262 5.37 18.12 13.78
N VAL A 263 5.25 17.24 12.80
CA VAL A 263 6.31 17.00 11.83
C VAL A 263 6.34 18.15 10.82
N GLU A 264 7.43 18.88 10.81
CA GLU A 264 7.70 20.03 9.94
C GLU A 264 8.47 19.56 8.69
N TYR A 265 7.79 18.82 7.80
CA TYR A 265 8.38 18.05 6.70
C TYR A 265 9.40 18.83 5.87
N GLU A 266 9.07 20.04 5.43
CA GLU A 266 9.96 20.86 4.60
C GLU A 266 11.19 21.35 5.37
N ARG A 267 11.03 21.76 6.64
CA ARG A 267 12.12 22.19 7.50
C ARG A 267 13.09 21.03 7.77
N ILE A 268 12.54 19.84 8.03
CA ILE A 268 13.33 18.61 8.23
C ILE A 268 14.11 18.28 6.96
N ALA A 269 13.45 18.28 5.80
CA ALA A 269 14.10 18.01 4.52
C ALA A 269 15.22 19.02 4.23
N ALA A 270 14.99 20.30 4.48
CA ALA A 270 15.99 21.36 4.31
C ALA A 270 17.20 21.20 5.27
N LEU A 271 16.95 20.71 6.49
CA LEU A 271 18.01 20.44 7.47
C LEU A 271 18.85 19.22 7.09
N GLN A 272 18.20 18.12 6.65
CA GLN A 272 18.84 16.85 6.31
C GLN A 272 19.63 16.92 4.98
N ARG A 273 19.09 17.57 3.96
CA ARG A 273 19.61 17.53 2.58
C ARG A 273 21.09 17.87 2.46
N PRO A 274 21.63 18.98 3.02
CA PRO A 274 23.05 19.31 2.89
C PRO A 274 23.97 18.35 3.63
N ILE A 275 23.46 17.63 4.63
CA ILE A 275 24.22 16.61 5.36
C ILE A 275 24.29 15.34 4.50
N LEU A 276 23.17 14.91 3.94
CA LEU A 276 23.09 13.76 3.04
C LEU A 276 23.95 13.95 1.78
N GLU A 277 24.00 15.15 1.21
CA GLU A 277 24.89 15.47 0.08
C GLU A 277 26.36 15.35 0.45
N SER A 278 26.74 15.78 1.66
CA SER A 278 28.12 15.63 2.16
C SER A 278 28.47 14.15 2.39
N LEU A 279 27.53 13.35 2.91
CA LEU A 279 27.71 11.91 3.11
C LEU A 279 27.84 11.18 1.76
N TYR A 280 26.98 11.51 0.80
CA TYR A 280 27.09 10.97 -0.55
C TYR A 280 28.40 11.35 -1.23
N GLY A 281 28.87 12.58 -1.10
CA GLY A 281 30.19 13.00 -1.60
C GLY A 281 31.32 12.18 -1.00
N THR A 282 31.23 11.81 0.28
CA THR A 282 32.19 10.91 0.94
C THR A 282 32.10 9.49 0.36
N PHE A 283 30.87 8.96 0.18
CA PHE A 283 30.63 7.67 -0.46
C PHE A 283 31.17 7.65 -1.90
N GLU A 284 30.88 8.67 -2.70
CA GLU A 284 31.34 8.79 -4.09
C GLU A 284 32.88 8.79 -4.16
N ALA A 285 33.55 9.52 -3.28
CA ALA A 285 35.01 9.62 -3.25
C ALA A 285 35.70 8.34 -2.79
N ARG A 286 35.09 7.57 -1.87
CA ARG A 286 35.76 6.45 -1.20
C ARG A 286 35.29 5.07 -1.66
N HIS A 287 34.04 4.95 -2.14
CA HIS A 287 33.41 3.65 -2.35
C HIS A 287 32.87 3.46 -3.77
N LEU A 288 32.33 4.50 -4.42
CA LEU A 288 31.74 4.37 -5.75
C LEU A 288 32.77 3.94 -6.80
N GLY A 289 32.50 2.82 -7.48
CA GLY A 289 33.41 2.27 -8.49
C GLY A 289 34.75 1.78 -7.92
N ARG A 290 34.81 1.48 -6.63
CA ARG A 290 36.00 0.95 -5.94
C ARG A 290 35.72 -0.39 -5.34
N ASP A 291 36.75 -1.24 -5.25
CA ASP A 291 36.67 -2.57 -4.65
C ASP A 291 36.62 -2.52 -3.11
N THR A 292 35.59 -1.86 -2.59
CA THR A 292 35.25 -1.86 -1.16
C THR A 292 33.96 -2.67 -0.94
N GLU A 293 33.80 -3.24 0.25
CA GLU A 293 32.56 -3.94 0.60
C GLU A 293 31.32 -3.06 0.39
N ARG A 294 31.45 -1.79 0.79
CA ARG A 294 30.40 -0.78 0.68
C ARG A 294 30.06 -0.45 -0.77
N GLY A 295 31.07 -0.29 -1.64
CA GLY A 295 30.91 -0.07 -3.08
C GLY A 295 30.23 -1.25 -3.75
N ARG A 296 30.70 -2.48 -3.49
CA ARG A 296 30.10 -3.70 -4.02
C ARG A 296 28.66 -3.90 -3.56
N ALA A 297 28.32 -3.56 -2.31
CA ALA A 297 26.95 -3.65 -1.81
C ALA A 297 26.01 -2.69 -2.54
N TYR A 298 26.47 -1.44 -2.79
CA TYR A 298 25.72 -0.48 -3.59
C TYR A 298 25.52 -0.95 -5.04
N GLU A 299 26.56 -1.45 -5.68
CA GLU A 299 26.49 -1.94 -7.06
C GLU A 299 25.50 -3.11 -7.20
N ARG A 300 25.56 -4.08 -6.27
CA ARG A 300 24.57 -5.17 -6.23
C ARG A 300 23.15 -4.67 -6.04
N TYR A 301 22.93 -3.69 -5.16
CA TYR A 301 21.59 -3.09 -4.97
C TYR A 301 21.09 -2.43 -6.25
N VAL A 302 21.92 -1.62 -6.92
CA VAL A 302 21.54 -0.95 -8.19
C VAL A 302 21.24 -1.96 -9.29
N GLU A 303 22.05 -3.03 -9.40
CA GLU A 303 21.83 -4.10 -10.35
C GLU A 303 20.51 -4.87 -10.09
N GLN A 304 20.24 -5.22 -8.83
CA GLN A 304 19.03 -5.92 -8.43
C GLN A 304 17.76 -5.09 -8.64
N GLU A 305 17.81 -3.82 -8.32
CA GLU A 305 16.69 -2.89 -8.52
C GLU A 305 16.46 -2.53 -10.00
N GLY A 306 17.53 -2.45 -10.78
CA GLY A 306 17.49 -2.27 -12.22
C GLY A 306 16.71 -1.04 -12.71
N LEU A 307 15.91 -1.25 -13.74
CA LEU A 307 15.17 -0.17 -14.42
C LEU A 307 14.18 0.61 -13.53
N PRO A 308 13.46 0.01 -12.59
CA PRO A 308 12.61 0.76 -11.66
C PRO A 308 13.38 1.82 -10.87
N LEU A 309 14.53 1.47 -10.29
CA LEU A 309 15.38 2.41 -9.54
C LEU A 309 15.94 3.51 -10.44
N GLU A 310 16.37 3.14 -11.63
CA GLU A 310 16.89 4.09 -12.61
C GLU A 310 15.83 5.14 -12.97
N ARG A 311 14.61 4.71 -13.29
CA ARG A 311 13.49 5.62 -13.62
C ARG A 311 13.09 6.49 -12.43
N PHE A 312 12.99 5.92 -11.24
CA PHE A 312 12.69 6.67 -10.02
C PHE A 312 13.74 7.76 -9.77
N ALA A 313 15.03 7.41 -9.80
CA ALA A 313 16.12 8.36 -9.56
C ALA A 313 16.17 9.46 -10.62
N ARG A 314 15.93 9.14 -11.90
CA ARG A 314 15.81 10.12 -12.99
C ARG A 314 14.63 11.07 -12.77
N HIS A 315 13.46 10.55 -12.39
CA HIS A 315 12.29 11.37 -12.07
C HIS A 315 12.62 12.37 -10.95
N ARG A 316 13.23 11.89 -9.84
CA ARG A 316 13.58 12.77 -8.71
C ARG A 316 14.58 13.85 -9.12
N ALA A 317 15.58 13.51 -9.92
CA ALA A 317 16.57 14.47 -10.43
C ALA A 317 15.95 15.50 -11.39
N LEU A 318 15.01 15.10 -12.25
CA LEU A 318 14.25 15.98 -13.13
C LEU A 318 13.35 16.91 -12.33
N GLU A 319 12.60 16.40 -11.35
CA GLU A 319 11.73 17.20 -10.48
C GLU A 319 12.51 18.28 -9.73
N GLU A 320 13.67 17.96 -9.19
CA GLU A 320 14.57 18.93 -8.56
C GLU A 320 15.07 19.98 -9.56
N HIS A 321 15.48 19.56 -10.75
CA HIS A 321 16.00 20.46 -11.79
C HIS A 321 14.95 21.46 -12.23
N PHE A 322 13.76 21.01 -12.58
CA PHE A 322 12.69 21.87 -13.07
C PHE A 322 12.12 22.77 -11.98
N SER A 323 11.96 22.26 -10.75
CA SER A 323 11.51 23.04 -9.62
C SER A 323 12.51 24.16 -9.27
N ALA A 324 13.81 23.87 -9.27
CA ALA A 324 14.84 24.88 -9.05
C ALA A 324 14.88 25.93 -10.16
N LYS A 325 14.68 25.55 -11.43
CA LYS A 325 14.66 26.45 -12.59
C LYS A 325 13.46 27.39 -12.56
N GLN A 326 12.30 26.94 -12.10
CA GLN A 326 11.08 27.75 -12.05
C GLN A 326 10.95 28.55 -10.76
N GLY A 327 11.78 28.26 -9.74
CA GLY A 327 11.66 28.87 -8.42
C GLY A 327 10.41 28.46 -7.65
N ALA A 328 9.70 27.44 -8.15
CA ALA A 328 8.50 26.88 -7.57
C ALA A 328 8.47 25.38 -7.85
N ARG A 329 7.78 24.65 -7.00
CA ARG A 329 7.59 23.21 -7.22
C ARG A 329 6.75 22.95 -8.47
N VAL A 330 7.24 22.06 -9.34
CA VAL A 330 6.56 21.59 -10.55
C VAL A 330 6.61 20.08 -10.64
N THR A 331 5.61 19.51 -11.29
CA THR A 331 5.50 18.06 -11.51
C THR A 331 5.91 17.70 -12.93
N TRP A 332 6.03 16.41 -13.24
CA TRP A 332 6.38 15.96 -14.58
C TRP A 332 5.36 16.40 -15.66
N ARG A 333 4.13 16.73 -15.27
CA ARG A 333 3.10 17.24 -16.17
C ARG A 333 3.41 18.67 -16.67
N ASP A 334 4.23 19.41 -15.90
CA ASP A 334 4.64 20.78 -16.19
C ASP A 334 6.04 20.87 -16.84
N TRP A 335 6.76 19.75 -16.96
CA TRP A 335 8.10 19.73 -17.54
C TRP A 335 8.06 19.97 -19.06
N HIS A 336 9.24 20.13 -19.67
CA HIS A 336 9.34 20.18 -21.11
C HIS A 336 8.93 18.83 -21.73
N ARG A 337 8.20 18.85 -22.86
CA ARG A 337 7.64 17.65 -23.50
C ARG A 337 8.68 16.58 -23.81
N ASP A 338 9.92 16.98 -24.11
CA ASP A 338 11.02 16.06 -24.45
C ASP A 338 11.39 15.10 -23.31
N VAL A 339 10.98 15.41 -22.07
CA VAL A 339 11.24 14.58 -20.87
C VAL A 339 9.96 14.02 -20.22
N HIS A 340 8.81 14.16 -20.88
CA HIS A 340 7.58 13.50 -20.43
C HIS A 340 7.68 11.98 -20.57
N ASP A 341 8.24 11.48 -21.69
CA ASP A 341 8.48 10.05 -21.89
C ASP A 341 9.76 9.61 -21.15
N PRO A 342 9.67 8.70 -20.17
CA PRO A 342 10.84 8.19 -19.45
C PRO A 342 11.86 7.49 -20.34
N GLN A 343 11.47 7.06 -21.55
CA GLN A 343 12.33 6.40 -22.52
C GLN A 343 12.93 7.38 -23.55
N SER A 344 12.55 8.66 -23.48
CA SER A 344 13.07 9.69 -24.40
C SER A 344 14.60 9.77 -24.33
N PRO A 345 15.29 9.91 -25.48
CA PRO A 345 16.73 10.18 -25.50
C PRO A 345 17.14 11.40 -24.66
N HIS A 346 16.27 12.42 -24.55
CA HIS A 346 16.53 13.61 -23.74
C HIS A 346 16.62 13.30 -22.24
N VAL A 347 15.82 12.36 -21.74
CA VAL A 347 15.93 11.84 -20.36
C VAL A 347 17.29 11.15 -20.17
N GLY A 348 17.74 10.36 -21.15
CA GLY A 348 19.05 9.71 -21.13
C GLY A 348 20.20 10.73 -21.12
N ILE A 349 20.13 11.75 -21.97
CA ILE A 349 21.12 12.85 -22.02
C ILE A 349 21.14 13.60 -20.68
N PHE A 350 19.95 13.98 -20.15
CA PHE A 350 19.85 14.63 -18.84
C PHE A 350 20.49 13.79 -17.74
N ALA A 351 20.17 12.50 -17.70
CA ALA A 351 20.72 11.58 -16.70
C ALA A 351 22.26 11.48 -16.78
N GLY A 352 22.83 11.49 -17.99
CA GLY A 352 24.27 11.53 -18.20
C GLY A 352 24.91 12.83 -17.68
N VAL A 353 24.34 13.98 -18.04
CA VAL A 353 24.81 15.30 -17.60
C VAL A 353 24.67 15.49 -16.08
N ARG A 354 23.60 14.95 -15.49
CA ARG A 354 23.29 15.03 -14.06
C ARG A 354 23.53 13.72 -13.31
N ALA A 355 24.46 12.90 -13.80
CA ALA A 355 24.71 11.57 -13.23
C ALA A 355 24.99 11.56 -11.73
N HIS A 356 25.65 12.60 -11.19
CA HIS A 356 25.87 12.76 -9.76
C HIS A 356 24.54 12.84 -8.97
N VAL A 357 23.56 13.63 -9.45
CA VAL A 357 22.25 13.78 -8.78
C VAL A 357 21.41 12.51 -8.91
N VAL A 358 21.44 11.86 -10.06
CA VAL A 358 20.73 10.58 -10.27
C VAL A 358 21.29 9.51 -9.30
N ARG A 359 22.62 9.38 -9.23
CA ARG A 359 23.26 8.43 -8.32
C ARG A 359 23.06 8.79 -6.84
N PHE A 360 22.93 10.07 -6.50
CA PHE A 360 22.56 10.50 -5.16
C PHE A 360 21.20 9.91 -4.75
N HIS A 361 20.18 9.99 -5.62
CA HIS A 361 18.86 9.40 -5.33
C HIS A 361 18.89 7.87 -5.27
N GLN A 362 19.72 7.21 -6.08
CA GLN A 362 19.93 5.76 -5.97
C GLN A 362 20.60 5.39 -4.63
N TRP A 363 21.62 6.14 -4.21
CA TRP A 363 22.30 5.94 -2.94
C TRP A 363 21.38 6.17 -1.73
N ILE A 364 20.49 7.17 -1.78
CA ILE A 364 19.48 7.38 -0.74
C ILE A 364 18.59 6.13 -0.59
N GLN A 365 18.13 5.53 -1.67
CA GLN A 365 17.30 4.32 -1.61
C GLN A 365 18.08 3.10 -1.13
N PHE A 366 19.35 2.98 -1.50
CA PHE A 366 20.24 1.96 -0.97
C PHE A 366 20.41 2.07 0.56
N GLU A 367 20.56 3.30 1.09
CA GLU A 367 20.66 3.52 2.53
C GLU A 367 19.34 3.23 3.26
N LEU A 368 18.21 3.61 2.67
CA LEU A 368 16.89 3.30 3.24
C LEU A 368 16.64 1.80 3.30
N ASP A 369 16.97 1.07 2.24
CA ASP A 369 16.84 -0.39 2.22
C ASP A 369 17.73 -1.06 3.28
N ARG A 370 18.98 -0.64 3.38
CA ARG A 370 19.95 -1.13 4.39
C ARG A 370 19.46 -0.87 5.82
N GLN A 371 18.96 0.33 6.11
CA GLN A 371 18.50 0.68 7.45
C GLN A 371 17.20 -0.02 7.83
N LEU A 372 16.29 -0.20 6.88
CA LEU A 372 15.06 -0.98 7.09
C LEU A 372 15.38 -2.46 7.35
N ALA A 373 16.33 -3.03 6.58
CA ALA A 373 16.84 -4.38 6.82
C ALA A 373 17.43 -4.53 8.23
N LEU A 374 18.21 -3.53 8.67
CA LEU A 374 18.79 -3.53 10.01
C LEU A 374 17.72 -3.42 11.10
N ALA A 375 16.68 -2.61 10.91
CA ALA A 375 15.57 -2.51 11.85
C ALA A 375 14.80 -3.84 11.96
N ALA A 376 14.54 -4.49 10.82
CA ALA A 376 13.91 -5.82 10.80
C ALA A 376 14.76 -6.87 11.51
N GLN A 377 16.09 -6.88 11.26
CA GLN A 377 17.02 -7.83 11.89
C GLN A 377 17.09 -7.61 13.41
N ARG A 378 17.22 -6.36 13.89
CA ARG A 378 17.25 -6.05 15.31
C ARG A 378 15.96 -6.47 16.01
N GLY A 379 14.80 -6.28 15.37
CA GLY A 379 13.53 -6.78 15.88
C GLY A 379 13.49 -8.31 15.99
N ALA A 380 13.95 -9.01 14.96
CA ALA A 380 14.03 -10.46 14.96
C ALA A 380 15.00 -11.00 16.04
N ASP A 381 16.19 -10.40 16.16
CA ASP A 381 17.19 -10.76 17.19
C ASP A 381 16.67 -10.51 18.61
N ALA A 382 15.80 -9.50 18.78
CA ALA A 382 15.15 -9.21 20.05
C ALA A 382 13.97 -10.15 20.38
N GLY A 383 13.47 -10.93 19.40
CA GLY A 383 12.41 -11.92 19.61
C GLY A 383 11.08 -11.65 18.89
N LEU A 384 10.98 -10.68 17.98
CA LEU A 384 9.79 -10.53 17.13
C LEU A 384 9.69 -11.74 16.18
N SER A 385 8.80 -12.66 16.46
CA SER A 385 8.65 -13.91 15.69
C SER A 385 8.06 -13.71 14.29
N ILE A 386 7.26 -12.65 14.09
CA ILE A 386 6.73 -12.23 12.78
C ILE A 386 7.60 -11.12 12.20
N GLY A 387 8.06 -10.16 13.00
CA GLY A 387 8.92 -9.07 12.55
C GLY A 387 8.15 -7.79 12.21
N LEU A 388 8.56 -7.09 11.13
CA LEU A 388 7.89 -5.87 10.71
C LEU A 388 6.60 -6.17 9.94
N TYR A 389 5.55 -5.42 10.24
CA TYR A 389 4.27 -5.42 9.56
C TYR A 389 4.13 -4.10 8.80
N GLN A 390 4.47 -4.12 7.51
CA GLN A 390 4.40 -2.95 6.64
C GLN A 390 3.00 -2.75 6.06
N ASP A 391 2.74 -1.57 5.53
CA ASP A 391 1.48 -1.18 4.93
C ASP A 391 1.68 -0.76 3.47
N LEU A 392 0.86 -1.29 2.56
CA LEU A 392 0.87 -0.99 1.14
C LEU A 392 -0.32 -0.11 0.77
N ALA A 393 -0.07 1.14 0.41
CA ALA A 393 -1.10 2.06 -0.09
C ALA A 393 -1.76 1.55 -1.36
N ILE A 394 -3.05 1.82 -1.55
CA ILE A 394 -3.83 1.38 -2.70
C ILE A 394 -3.25 1.89 -4.04
N GLY A 395 -2.67 3.07 -4.06
CA GLY A 395 -2.13 3.68 -5.26
C GLY A 395 -1.07 4.74 -4.98
N CYS A 396 -0.76 5.55 -5.97
CA CYS A 396 0.24 6.63 -5.90
C CYS A 396 -0.30 7.91 -6.54
N ALA A 397 0.37 9.04 -6.27
CA ALA A 397 0.00 10.35 -6.82
C ALA A 397 0.02 10.32 -8.37
N ASP A 398 -0.96 10.95 -8.98
CA ASP A 398 -1.12 11.05 -10.44
C ASP A 398 0.04 11.74 -11.16
N ASP A 399 0.78 12.56 -10.43
CA ASP A 399 1.97 13.27 -10.85
C ASP A 399 3.27 12.68 -10.23
N GLY A 400 3.19 11.48 -9.68
CA GLY A 400 4.29 10.77 -9.03
C GLY A 400 5.21 10.03 -10.01
N ALA A 401 6.32 9.52 -9.46
CA ALA A 401 7.35 8.80 -10.22
C ALA A 401 6.84 7.50 -10.83
N ASP A 402 5.98 6.76 -10.10
CA ASP A 402 5.45 5.49 -10.62
C ASP A 402 4.55 5.71 -11.82
N VAL A 403 3.73 6.79 -11.82
CA VAL A 403 2.86 7.15 -12.96
C VAL A 403 3.69 7.62 -14.12
N TRP A 404 4.69 8.51 -13.90
CA TRP A 404 5.61 8.94 -14.97
C TRP A 404 6.34 7.77 -15.61
N ALA A 405 6.81 6.81 -14.80
CA ALA A 405 7.53 5.64 -15.31
C ALA A 405 6.64 4.63 -16.06
N ASN A 406 5.31 4.68 -15.88
CA ASN A 406 4.35 3.69 -16.36
C ASN A 406 3.08 4.34 -16.94
N GLN A 407 3.22 5.43 -17.71
CA GLN A 407 2.10 6.23 -18.24
C GLN A 407 1.10 5.41 -19.08
N ASP A 408 1.56 4.38 -19.75
CA ASP A 408 0.71 3.46 -20.51
C ASP A 408 -0.18 2.55 -19.63
N LEU A 409 0.14 2.40 -18.34
CA LEU A 409 -0.61 1.56 -17.40
C LEU A 409 -1.67 2.36 -16.64
N PHE A 410 -1.33 3.58 -16.22
CA PHE A 410 -2.21 4.43 -15.44
C PHE A 410 -3.12 5.26 -16.33
N LEU A 411 -4.39 5.38 -15.92
CA LEU A 411 -5.37 6.14 -16.68
C LEU A 411 -5.40 7.60 -16.23
N ASP A 412 -5.36 8.52 -17.21
CA ASP A 412 -5.69 9.92 -16.98
C ASP A 412 -7.20 10.17 -17.16
N GLY A 413 -7.73 11.20 -16.50
CA GLY A 413 -9.15 11.56 -16.61
C GLY A 413 -10.10 10.83 -15.68
N VAL A 414 -9.61 9.88 -14.88
CA VAL A 414 -10.35 9.17 -13.84
C VAL A 414 -9.53 9.06 -12.57
N SER A 415 -10.20 8.93 -11.42
CA SER A 415 -9.57 8.80 -10.11
C SER A 415 -10.21 7.67 -9.32
N LEU A 416 -9.44 7.02 -8.45
CA LEU A 416 -9.95 6.13 -7.42
C LEU A 416 -10.73 6.91 -6.37
N GLY A 417 -11.71 6.25 -5.78
CA GLY A 417 -12.49 6.79 -4.68
C GLY A 417 -13.40 5.75 -4.04
N ALA A 418 -14.36 6.23 -3.27
CA ALA A 418 -15.41 5.43 -2.67
C ALA A 418 -16.79 6.02 -2.97
N PRO A 419 -17.84 5.18 -3.10
CA PRO A 419 -19.21 5.65 -3.26
C PRO A 419 -19.69 6.38 -2.00
N PRO A 420 -20.80 7.14 -2.10
CA PRO A 420 -21.42 7.78 -0.94
C PRO A 420 -21.73 6.80 0.19
N ASP A 421 -21.41 7.23 1.40
CA ASP A 421 -21.66 6.55 2.67
C ASP A 421 -22.13 7.54 3.76
N ASP A 422 -22.32 7.05 5.00
CA ASP A 422 -22.74 7.87 6.14
C ASP A 422 -21.67 8.91 6.60
N TYR A 423 -20.43 8.75 6.15
CA TYR A 423 -19.33 9.67 6.47
C TYR A 423 -19.06 10.68 5.36
N ALA A 424 -19.40 10.33 4.10
CA ALA A 424 -19.17 11.14 2.91
C ALA A 424 -20.37 11.04 1.96
N ALA A 425 -21.37 11.92 2.16
CA ALA A 425 -22.64 11.91 1.42
C ALA A 425 -22.48 12.03 -0.12
N ASP A 426 -21.42 12.71 -0.58
CA ASP A 426 -21.06 12.85 -2.00
C ASP A 426 -20.07 11.78 -2.50
N GLY A 427 -19.67 10.83 -1.64
CA GLY A 427 -18.55 9.91 -1.89
C GLY A 427 -17.20 10.57 -1.70
N GLN A 428 -16.14 9.79 -1.88
CA GLN A 428 -14.75 10.25 -1.71
C GLN A 428 -14.00 10.14 -3.03
N ASN A 429 -13.27 11.18 -3.40
CA ASN A 429 -12.31 11.16 -4.50
C ASN A 429 -10.89 11.26 -3.90
N TRP A 430 -10.07 10.22 -4.11
CA TRP A 430 -8.74 10.14 -3.50
C TRP A 430 -7.63 10.78 -4.33
N GLY A 431 -7.92 11.25 -5.55
CA GLY A 431 -6.93 11.87 -6.43
C GLY A 431 -5.82 10.90 -6.88
N ILE A 432 -6.12 9.63 -6.96
CA ILE A 432 -5.21 8.53 -7.30
C ILE A 432 -5.64 7.95 -8.66
N PRO A 433 -4.78 7.94 -9.69
CA PRO A 433 -5.13 7.36 -10.98
C PRO A 433 -5.23 5.83 -10.89
N PRO A 434 -6.29 5.21 -11.42
CA PRO A 434 -6.37 3.76 -11.49
C PRO A 434 -5.45 3.18 -12.56
N MET A 435 -5.09 1.92 -12.39
CA MET A 435 -4.44 1.11 -13.45
C MET A 435 -5.51 0.51 -14.36
N ASP A 436 -5.28 0.50 -15.68
CA ASP A 436 -6.13 -0.25 -16.61
C ASP A 436 -5.90 -1.76 -16.41
N PRO A 437 -6.91 -2.54 -15.99
CA PRO A 437 -6.75 -3.98 -15.74
C PRO A 437 -6.37 -4.77 -17.00
N ARG A 438 -6.74 -4.30 -18.19
CA ARG A 438 -6.37 -4.93 -19.47
C ARG A 438 -4.89 -4.71 -19.77
N ARG A 439 -4.40 -3.47 -19.63
CA ARG A 439 -2.99 -3.11 -19.82
C ARG A 439 -2.11 -3.76 -18.76
N LEU A 440 -2.60 -3.87 -17.51
CA LEU A 440 -1.90 -4.58 -16.44
C LEU A 440 -1.66 -6.05 -16.84
N ARG A 441 -2.67 -6.74 -17.43
CA ARG A 441 -2.54 -8.10 -17.95
C ARG A 441 -1.61 -8.16 -19.18
N GLN A 442 -1.74 -7.23 -20.12
CA GLN A 442 -0.87 -7.14 -21.31
C GLN A 442 0.60 -6.95 -20.93
N ARG A 443 0.87 -6.17 -19.88
CA ARG A 443 2.21 -5.99 -19.29
C ARG A 443 2.61 -7.13 -18.35
N ARG A 444 1.87 -8.24 -18.34
CA ARG A 444 2.19 -9.47 -17.60
C ARG A 444 2.37 -9.23 -16.11
N TYR A 445 1.65 -8.23 -15.55
CA TYR A 445 1.66 -7.81 -14.15
C TYR A 445 3.00 -7.26 -13.63
N ASP A 446 3.95 -6.88 -14.49
CA ASP A 446 5.31 -6.48 -14.09
C ASP A 446 5.33 -5.41 -12.98
N TYR A 447 4.53 -4.34 -13.14
CA TYR A 447 4.46 -3.29 -12.14
C TYR A 447 3.87 -3.79 -10.80
N PHE A 448 2.78 -4.56 -10.85
CA PHE A 448 2.17 -5.12 -9.63
C PHE A 448 3.14 -6.04 -8.89
N ILE A 449 3.84 -6.93 -9.61
CA ILE A 449 4.87 -7.82 -9.04
C ILE A 449 5.97 -6.99 -8.36
N THR A 450 6.45 -5.93 -9.03
CA THR A 450 7.49 -5.05 -8.50
C THR A 450 7.04 -4.35 -7.20
N VAL A 451 5.81 -3.84 -7.16
CA VAL A 451 5.23 -3.20 -5.97
C VAL A 451 5.11 -4.19 -4.81
N ILE A 452 4.59 -5.40 -5.06
CA ILE A 452 4.43 -6.42 -4.01
C ILE A 452 5.79 -6.88 -3.47
N ARG A 453 6.78 -7.11 -4.35
CA ARG A 453 8.17 -7.45 -3.94
C ARG A 453 8.78 -6.36 -3.08
N ALA A 454 8.63 -5.09 -3.48
CA ALA A 454 9.14 -3.96 -2.70
C ALA A 454 8.44 -3.83 -1.33
N ALA A 455 7.12 -4.02 -1.27
CA ALA A 455 6.35 -3.93 -0.03
C ALA A 455 6.66 -5.07 0.95
N LEU A 456 6.95 -6.28 0.42
CA LEU A 456 7.28 -7.44 1.24
C LEU A 456 8.76 -7.47 1.67
N ARG A 457 9.61 -6.65 1.09
CA ARG A 457 11.03 -6.62 1.45
C ARG A 457 11.21 -6.22 2.91
N HIS A 458 11.94 -7.05 3.68
CA HIS A 458 12.15 -6.89 5.13
C HIS A 458 10.88 -6.93 5.97
N SER A 459 9.79 -7.53 5.45
CA SER A 459 8.51 -7.66 6.14
C SER A 459 8.25 -9.10 6.57
N GLY A 460 7.72 -9.29 7.77
CA GLY A 460 7.11 -10.55 8.21
C GLY A 460 5.59 -10.56 8.03
N ALA A 461 4.98 -9.39 7.82
CA ALA A 461 3.58 -9.25 7.46
C ALA A 461 3.37 -7.99 6.60
N LEU A 462 2.32 -7.99 5.77
CA LEU A 462 1.93 -6.87 4.91
C LEU A 462 0.44 -6.60 5.03
N ARG A 463 0.06 -5.36 5.36
CA ARG A 463 -1.30 -4.85 5.16
C ARG A 463 -1.46 -4.42 3.71
N VAL A 464 -2.51 -4.92 3.08
CA VAL A 464 -2.93 -4.44 1.75
C VAL A 464 -4.10 -3.50 1.97
N ASP A 465 -3.83 -2.21 1.81
CA ASP A 465 -4.83 -1.15 1.94
C ASP A 465 -5.92 -1.31 0.90
N HIS A 466 -7.18 -1.23 1.33
CA HIS A 466 -8.36 -1.42 0.50
C HIS A 466 -8.27 -2.68 -0.38
N VAL A 467 -8.10 -3.87 0.24
CA VAL A 467 -7.94 -5.16 -0.48
C VAL A 467 -9.06 -5.45 -1.47
N LEU A 468 -10.25 -4.84 -1.28
CA LEU A 468 -11.36 -4.85 -2.23
C LEU A 468 -10.96 -4.33 -3.61
N GLY A 469 -9.93 -3.48 -3.68
CA GLY A 469 -9.33 -2.97 -4.92
C GLY A 469 -8.70 -4.05 -5.81
N LEU A 470 -8.42 -5.26 -5.28
CA LEU A 470 -8.01 -6.42 -6.07
C LEU A 470 -9.19 -7.10 -6.80
N PHE A 471 -10.43 -6.87 -6.31
CA PHE A 471 -11.67 -7.41 -6.89
C PHE A 471 -12.30 -6.41 -7.84
N ARG A 472 -12.48 -5.18 -7.36
CA ARG A 472 -13.06 -4.07 -8.09
C ARG A 472 -12.66 -2.74 -7.46
N GLN A 473 -12.53 -1.70 -8.27
CA GLN A 473 -12.20 -0.35 -7.82
C GLN A 473 -13.31 0.60 -8.22
N PHE A 474 -13.61 1.58 -7.36
CA PHE A 474 -14.59 2.62 -7.66
C PHE A 474 -13.89 3.78 -8.37
N TRP A 475 -14.25 4.05 -9.63
CA TRP A 475 -13.64 5.05 -10.48
C TRP A 475 -14.55 6.25 -10.67
N ILE A 476 -14.02 7.43 -10.46
CA ILE A 476 -14.73 8.70 -10.57
C ILE A 476 -14.13 9.47 -11.74
N PRO A 477 -14.89 9.77 -12.80
CA PRO A 477 -14.41 10.61 -13.90
C PRO A 477 -14.05 12.02 -13.41
N ARG A 478 -13.03 12.61 -13.99
CA ARG A 478 -12.55 13.95 -13.64
C ARG A 478 -13.66 14.99 -13.77
N GLY A 479 -13.85 15.81 -12.75
CA GLY A 479 -14.90 16.85 -12.71
C GLY A 479 -16.28 16.34 -12.31
N MET A 480 -16.47 15.05 -12.11
CA MET A 480 -17.71 14.50 -11.59
C MET A 480 -17.67 14.34 -10.07
N ALA A 481 -18.85 14.40 -9.42
CA ALA A 481 -18.98 14.10 -8.00
C ALA A 481 -18.74 12.59 -7.74
N GLY A 482 -18.30 12.22 -6.53
CA GLY A 482 -18.10 10.83 -6.14
C GLY A 482 -19.34 9.96 -6.33
N SER A 483 -20.54 10.52 -6.15
CA SER A 483 -21.82 9.84 -6.40
C SER A 483 -22.05 9.39 -7.86
N ARG A 484 -21.23 9.90 -8.80
CA ARG A 484 -21.30 9.60 -10.25
C ARG A 484 -20.25 8.57 -10.69
N GLY A 485 -19.50 7.98 -9.77
CA GLY A 485 -18.51 6.95 -10.07
C GLY A 485 -19.15 5.59 -10.40
N ALA A 486 -18.32 4.66 -10.90
CA ALA A 486 -18.69 3.27 -11.16
C ALA A 486 -17.60 2.31 -10.71
N TYR A 487 -17.99 1.08 -10.37
CA TYR A 487 -17.03 0.01 -10.11
C TYR A 487 -16.52 -0.61 -11.41
N VAL A 488 -15.20 -0.85 -11.43
CA VAL A 488 -14.50 -1.56 -12.51
C VAL A 488 -13.84 -2.81 -11.94
N ARG A 489 -14.10 -3.98 -12.55
CA ARG A 489 -13.56 -5.29 -12.12
C ARG A 489 -12.07 -5.41 -12.40
N PHE A 490 -11.39 -6.13 -11.52
CA PHE A 490 -9.99 -6.52 -11.65
C PHE A 490 -9.82 -8.05 -11.72
N PRO A 491 -8.70 -8.55 -12.25
CA PRO A 491 -8.41 -9.98 -12.37
C PRO A 491 -7.97 -10.56 -11.00
N VAL A 492 -8.88 -10.62 -10.05
CA VAL A 492 -8.63 -10.90 -8.63
C VAL A 492 -7.83 -12.18 -8.39
N HIS A 493 -8.12 -13.26 -9.13
CA HIS A 493 -7.41 -14.54 -8.92
C HIS A 493 -5.95 -14.46 -9.36
N ASP A 494 -5.64 -13.72 -10.43
CA ASP A 494 -4.28 -13.48 -10.88
C ASP A 494 -3.51 -12.64 -9.83
N LEU A 495 -4.14 -11.57 -9.33
CA LEU A 495 -3.53 -10.68 -8.35
C LEU A 495 -3.31 -11.36 -6.99
N LEU A 496 -4.30 -12.13 -6.50
CA LEU A 496 -4.17 -12.93 -5.28
C LEU A 496 -3.13 -14.04 -5.45
N GLY A 497 -3.04 -14.66 -6.62
CA GLY A 497 -2.02 -15.64 -6.93
C GLY A 497 -0.60 -15.06 -6.85
N ILE A 498 -0.38 -13.90 -7.45
CA ILE A 498 0.91 -13.19 -7.37
C ILE A 498 1.23 -12.80 -5.93
N LEU A 499 0.23 -12.30 -5.19
CA LEU A 499 0.38 -11.96 -3.77
C LEU A 499 0.76 -13.19 -2.95
N ALA A 500 0.12 -14.35 -3.18
CA ALA A 500 0.43 -15.61 -2.52
C ALA A 500 1.85 -16.10 -2.85
N LEU A 501 2.28 -15.97 -4.11
CA LEU A 501 3.63 -16.36 -4.53
C LEU A 501 4.70 -15.53 -3.82
N GLU A 502 4.57 -14.20 -3.86
CA GLU A 502 5.59 -13.32 -3.28
C GLU A 502 5.58 -13.36 -1.75
N SER A 503 4.39 -13.49 -1.11
CA SER A 503 4.31 -13.64 0.35
C SER A 503 4.92 -14.97 0.83
N THR A 504 4.72 -16.06 0.09
CA THR A 504 5.34 -17.37 0.40
C THR A 504 6.86 -17.31 0.29
N ARG A 505 7.40 -16.63 -0.74
CA ARG A 505 8.84 -16.40 -0.92
C ARG A 505 9.47 -15.66 0.25
N GLN A 506 8.76 -14.67 0.77
CA GLN A 506 9.21 -13.86 1.91
C GLN A 506 8.79 -14.44 3.26
N ARG A 507 8.00 -15.52 3.28
CA ARG A 507 7.36 -16.08 4.49
C ARG A 507 6.56 -15.04 5.26
N ALA A 508 5.96 -14.10 4.55
CA ALA A 508 5.21 -12.99 5.13
C ALA A 508 3.70 -13.26 5.12
N LEU A 509 3.04 -12.86 6.20
CA LEU A 509 1.58 -12.92 6.33
C LEU A 509 0.94 -11.79 5.54
N ILE A 510 -0.26 -12.01 5.03
CA ILE A 510 -1.03 -10.97 4.35
C ILE A 510 -2.29 -10.65 5.13
N VAL A 511 -2.48 -9.37 5.44
CA VAL A 511 -3.70 -8.82 6.06
C VAL A 511 -4.36 -7.91 5.04
N GLY A 512 -5.56 -8.25 4.60
CA GLY A 512 -6.37 -7.40 3.74
C GLY A 512 -7.22 -6.43 4.57
N GLU A 513 -7.14 -5.14 4.28
CA GLU A 513 -8.11 -4.19 4.81
C GLU A 513 -9.39 -4.34 3.97
N ASP A 514 -10.40 -4.99 4.57
CA ASP A 514 -11.68 -5.36 3.97
C ASP A 514 -12.87 -4.59 4.62
N LEU A 515 -12.65 -3.32 4.92
CA LEU A 515 -13.67 -2.42 5.44
C LEU A 515 -14.51 -1.78 4.32
N GLY A 516 -15.71 -1.33 4.63
CA GLY A 516 -16.62 -0.65 3.69
C GLY A 516 -17.65 -1.57 3.03
N THR A 517 -17.99 -1.30 1.76
CA THR A 517 -19.01 -2.07 0.99
C THR A 517 -18.43 -3.39 0.49
N VAL A 518 -18.53 -4.43 1.30
CA VAL A 518 -17.94 -5.75 1.03
C VAL A 518 -18.93 -6.63 0.28
N PRO A 519 -18.64 -7.04 -0.98
CA PRO A 519 -19.46 -8.02 -1.69
C PRO A 519 -19.45 -9.40 -0.99
N PRO A 520 -20.54 -10.18 -1.07
CA PRO A 520 -20.68 -11.46 -0.36
C PRO A 520 -19.58 -12.49 -0.66
N GLU A 521 -19.04 -12.46 -1.88
CA GLU A 521 -18.00 -13.38 -2.34
C GLU A 521 -16.61 -13.08 -1.78
N VAL A 522 -16.36 -11.86 -1.32
CA VAL A 522 -15.02 -11.41 -0.89
C VAL A 522 -14.49 -12.17 0.32
N PRO A 523 -15.24 -12.30 1.45
CA PRO A 523 -14.70 -12.96 2.64
C PRO A 523 -14.30 -14.41 2.36
N GLY A 524 -15.14 -15.15 1.61
CA GLY A 524 -14.85 -16.53 1.21
C GLY A 524 -13.62 -16.64 0.32
N THR A 525 -13.46 -15.72 -0.63
CA THR A 525 -12.31 -15.67 -1.53
C THR A 525 -11.03 -15.35 -0.75
N LEU A 526 -10.99 -14.29 0.06
CA LEU A 526 -9.82 -13.94 0.87
C LEU A 526 -9.41 -15.10 1.78
N LYS A 527 -10.37 -15.72 2.48
CA LYS A 527 -10.13 -16.90 3.31
C LYS A 527 -9.51 -18.05 2.52
N SER A 528 -9.99 -18.33 1.30
CA SER A 528 -9.48 -19.41 0.45
C SER A 528 -8.03 -19.17 -0.03
N TRP A 529 -7.57 -17.92 0.00
CA TRP A 529 -6.22 -17.51 -0.33
C TRP A 529 -5.33 -17.27 0.91
N GLY A 530 -5.82 -17.54 2.13
CA GLY A 530 -5.04 -17.36 3.36
C GLY A 530 -4.80 -15.88 3.71
N VAL A 531 -5.59 -14.96 3.18
CA VAL A 531 -5.52 -13.53 3.51
C VAL A 531 -6.34 -13.28 4.76
N LEU A 532 -5.71 -12.69 5.80
CA LEU A 532 -6.37 -12.33 7.04
C LEU A 532 -7.24 -11.08 6.82
N SER A 533 -8.45 -11.09 7.36
CA SER A 533 -9.35 -9.93 7.36
C SER A 533 -8.98 -8.91 8.44
N SER A 534 -9.26 -7.62 8.24
CA SER A 534 -9.16 -6.59 9.28
C SER A 534 -10.46 -6.48 10.07
N ARG A 535 -10.37 -6.52 11.41
CA ARG A 535 -11.53 -6.36 12.30
C ARG A 535 -11.27 -5.26 13.31
N VAL A 536 -11.96 -4.15 13.13
CA VAL A 536 -11.88 -2.98 14.02
C VAL A 536 -12.99 -3.11 15.06
N MET A 537 -12.63 -3.21 16.34
CA MET A 537 -13.58 -3.48 17.44
C MET A 537 -14.70 -2.44 17.47
N LEU A 538 -14.38 -1.17 17.32
CA LEU A 538 -15.37 -0.09 17.34
C LEU A 538 -16.42 -0.16 16.21
N PHE A 539 -16.22 -1.03 15.21
CA PHE A 539 -17.19 -1.30 14.15
C PHE A 539 -17.89 -2.66 14.30
N GLN A 540 -17.54 -3.46 15.32
CA GLN A 540 -18.08 -4.81 15.48
C GLN A 540 -19.33 -4.81 16.33
N HIS A 541 -20.50 -4.63 15.67
CA HIS A 541 -21.81 -4.68 16.29
C HIS A 541 -22.62 -5.87 15.78
N ASP A 542 -23.55 -6.35 16.60
CA ASP A 542 -24.57 -7.31 16.19
C ASP A 542 -25.76 -6.60 15.52
N ALA A 543 -26.74 -7.35 15.05
CA ALA A 543 -27.94 -6.81 14.42
C ALA A 543 -28.79 -5.91 15.33
N GLY A 544 -28.61 -5.99 16.65
CA GLY A 544 -29.25 -5.14 17.65
C GLY A 544 -28.45 -3.89 18.00
N GLY A 545 -27.26 -3.70 17.42
CA GLY A 545 -26.37 -2.56 17.65
C GLY A 545 -25.49 -2.70 18.92
N ALA A 546 -25.48 -3.87 19.58
CA ALA A 546 -24.59 -4.12 20.70
C ALA A 546 -23.20 -4.59 20.23
N PHE A 547 -22.13 -4.24 20.95
CA PHE A 547 -20.79 -4.75 20.66
C PHE A 547 -20.75 -6.27 20.72
N ARG A 548 -20.20 -6.89 19.68
CA ARG A 548 -20.10 -8.34 19.54
C ARG A 548 -19.24 -8.94 20.67
N PRO A 549 -19.58 -10.14 21.20
CA PRO A 549 -18.73 -10.82 22.17
C PRO A 549 -17.40 -11.24 21.55
N ALA A 550 -16.35 -11.29 22.35
CA ALA A 550 -15.00 -11.62 21.90
C ALA A 550 -14.96 -12.95 21.11
N ALA A 551 -15.65 -13.98 21.61
CA ALA A 551 -15.68 -15.32 20.98
C ALA A 551 -16.33 -15.35 19.58
N SER A 552 -17.02 -14.29 19.15
CA SER A 552 -17.71 -14.22 17.84
C SER A 552 -16.85 -13.65 16.70
N TYR A 553 -15.60 -13.25 16.99
CA TYR A 553 -14.69 -12.72 15.98
C TYR A 553 -14.14 -13.84 15.10
N GLU A 554 -13.83 -13.51 13.86
CA GLU A 554 -13.27 -14.46 12.91
C GLU A 554 -11.82 -14.82 13.27
N PRO A 555 -11.47 -16.12 13.35
CA PRO A 555 -10.09 -16.53 13.64
C PRO A 555 -9.06 -16.00 12.62
N LEU A 556 -9.35 -16.10 11.30
CA LEU A 556 -8.43 -15.66 10.25
C LEU A 556 -8.52 -14.13 10.09
N SER A 557 -8.10 -13.40 11.11
CA SER A 557 -8.15 -11.93 11.14
C SER A 557 -7.01 -11.33 11.97
N LEU A 558 -6.75 -10.05 11.69
CA LEU A 558 -6.11 -9.09 12.58
C LEU A 558 -7.21 -8.26 13.25
N THR A 559 -7.21 -8.18 14.56
CA THR A 559 -8.18 -7.38 15.32
C THR A 559 -7.48 -6.22 16.02
N THR A 560 -8.03 -5.00 15.85
CA THR A 560 -7.56 -3.76 16.49
C THR A 560 -8.71 -3.05 17.21
N ALA A 561 -8.44 -2.08 18.07
CA ALA A 561 -9.47 -1.23 18.66
C ALA A 561 -10.02 -0.25 17.60
N ASP A 562 -9.16 0.44 16.94
CA ASP A 562 -9.39 1.52 15.98
C ASP A 562 -8.43 1.43 14.77
N THR A 563 -8.40 2.49 13.96
CA THR A 563 -7.47 2.70 12.84
C THR A 563 -6.94 4.13 12.86
N HIS A 564 -5.91 4.40 12.03
CA HIS A 564 -5.37 5.75 11.82
C HIS A 564 -6.37 6.76 11.22
N ASP A 565 -7.52 6.30 10.71
CA ASP A 565 -8.61 7.15 10.19
C ASP A 565 -9.64 7.52 11.26
N MET A 566 -9.39 7.11 12.49
CA MET A 566 -10.22 7.37 13.66
C MET A 566 -9.43 8.16 14.71
N ALA A 567 -10.15 8.73 15.69
CA ALA A 567 -9.48 9.16 16.91
C ALA A 567 -8.99 7.92 17.69
N PRO A 568 -7.81 8.00 18.34
CA PRO A 568 -7.39 6.98 19.31
C PRO A 568 -8.48 6.71 20.33
N LEU A 569 -8.48 5.52 20.94
CA LEU A 569 -9.53 5.06 21.86
C LEU A 569 -9.90 6.09 22.92
N GLU A 570 -8.91 6.78 23.50
CA GLU A 570 -9.14 7.83 24.48
C GLU A 570 -9.84 9.05 23.87
N GLY A 571 -9.45 9.43 22.65
CA GLY A 571 -10.09 10.52 21.89
C GLY A 571 -11.54 10.18 21.52
N TRP A 572 -11.77 8.96 21.04
CA TRP A 572 -13.11 8.45 20.75
C TRP A 572 -13.98 8.43 22.01
N TRP A 573 -13.44 7.97 23.14
CA TRP A 573 -14.15 7.92 24.40
C TRP A 573 -14.56 9.31 24.89
N ARG A 574 -13.69 10.29 24.76
CA ARG A 574 -13.98 11.69 25.13
C ARG A 574 -14.90 12.40 24.14
N GLY A 575 -15.06 11.88 22.92
CA GLY A 575 -15.83 12.51 21.85
C GLY A 575 -15.05 13.56 21.08
N ARG A 576 -13.70 13.48 21.08
CA ARG A 576 -12.82 14.44 20.41
C ARG A 576 -13.01 14.47 18.90
N ASP A 577 -13.29 13.32 18.30
CA ASP A 577 -13.65 13.18 16.89
C ASP A 577 -14.95 13.94 16.54
N LEU A 578 -15.95 13.89 17.40
CA LEU A 578 -17.22 14.61 17.21
C LEU A 578 -17.02 16.13 17.35
N GLU A 579 -16.20 16.55 18.31
CA GLU A 579 -15.83 17.97 18.45
C GLU A 579 -15.11 18.49 17.20
N LEU A 580 -14.14 17.72 16.68
CA LEU A 580 -13.43 18.08 15.46
C LEU A 580 -14.37 18.13 14.25
N ARG A 581 -15.27 17.16 14.08
CA ARG A 581 -16.27 17.17 13.01
C ARG A 581 -17.17 18.41 13.07
N GLU A 582 -17.55 18.85 14.27
CA GLU A 582 -18.34 20.07 14.45
C GLU A 582 -17.52 21.32 14.12
N GLN A 583 -16.28 21.44 14.64
CA GLN A 583 -15.37 22.54 14.35
C GLN A 583 -15.06 22.68 12.86
N LEU A 584 -14.97 21.53 12.16
CA LEU A 584 -14.71 21.45 10.72
C LEU A 584 -15.98 21.57 9.87
N GLY A 585 -17.17 21.75 10.50
CA GLY A 585 -18.43 21.89 9.76
C GLY A 585 -18.80 20.65 8.93
N LEU A 586 -18.49 19.44 9.45
CA LEU A 586 -18.77 18.17 8.79
C LEU A 586 -20.14 17.57 9.14
N PHE A 587 -20.92 18.24 10.00
CA PHE A 587 -22.31 17.87 10.26
C PHE A 587 -23.22 18.76 9.41
N GLU A 588 -24.29 18.20 8.88
CA GLU A 588 -25.30 18.94 8.12
C GLU A 588 -25.91 20.10 8.93
N ASN A 589 -26.13 19.87 10.23
CA ASN A 589 -26.72 20.85 11.14
C ASN A 589 -26.44 20.48 12.61
N SER A 590 -26.83 21.35 13.53
CA SER A 590 -26.65 21.17 14.97
C SER A 590 -27.45 19.96 15.53
N ALA A 591 -28.58 19.63 14.92
CA ALA A 591 -29.36 18.46 15.33
C ALA A 591 -28.64 17.14 15.01
N ALA A 592 -27.97 17.06 13.84
CA ALA A 592 -27.11 15.93 13.48
C ALA A 592 -25.93 15.78 14.44
N ALA A 593 -25.28 16.88 14.82
CA ALA A 593 -24.21 16.89 15.82
C ALA A 593 -24.71 16.39 17.21
N ALA A 594 -25.88 16.84 17.66
CA ALA A 594 -26.49 16.41 18.91
C ALA A 594 -26.87 14.93 18.89
N ALA A 595 -27.40 14.44 17.76
CA ALA A 595 -27.72 13.03 17.56
C ALA A 595 -26.46 12.15 17.61
N ALA A 596 -25.36 12.56 16.98
CA ALA A 596 -24.07 11.88 17.02
C ALA A 596 -23.51 11.77 18.45
N ARG A 597 -23.60 12.85 19.25
CA ARG A 597 -23.21 12.81 20.67
C ARG A 597 -24.08 11.85 21.48
N THR A 598 -25.38 11.82 21.22
CA THR A 598 -26.30 10.89 21.89
C THR A 598 -26.00 9.43 21.51
N ALA A 599 -25.68 9.16 20.24
CA ALA A 599 -25.25 7.84 19.78
C ALA A 599 -23.96 7.43 20.46
N ARG A 600 -22.93 8.30 20.52
CA ARG A 600 -21.67 8.05 21.20
C ARG A 600 -21.87 7.73 22.69
N ALA A 601 -22.77 8.40 23.38
CA ALA A 601 -23.05 8.11 24.78
C ALA A 601 -23.60 6.68 24.95
N ARG A 602 -24.46 6.21 24.04
CA ARG A 602 -24.95 4.82 24.05
C ARG A 602 -23.84 3.82 23.71
N GLU A 603 -23.00 4.11 22.73
CA GLU A 603 -21.84 3.26 22.37
C GLU A 603 -20.88 3.12 23.54
N ARG A 604 -20.57 4.20 24.27
CA ARG A 604 -19.72 4.16 25.46
C ARG A 604 -20.30 3.23 26.54
N THR A 605 -21.61 3.36 26.81
CA THR A 605 -22.29 2.49 27.76
C THR A 605 -22.26 1.04 27.27
N GLY A 606 -22.60 0.77 26.02
CA GLY A 606 -22.58 -0.58 25.45
C GLY A 606 -21.18 -1.20 25.44
N LEU A 607 -20.12 -0.41 25.20
CA LEU A 607 -18.75 -0.89 25.28
C LEU A 607 -18.39 -1.26 26.73
N ALA A 608 -18.68 -0.39 27.69
CA ALA A 608 -18.42 -0.67 29.09
C ALA A 608 -19.16 -1.92 29.59
N GLU A 609 -20.44 -2.09 29.21
CA GLU A 609 -21.24 -3.30 29.50
C GLU A 609 -20.61 -4.54 28.86
N ARG A 610 -20.14 -4.46 27.60
CA ARG A 610 -19.46 -5.57 26.94
C ARG A 610 -18.17 -5.95 27.66
N LEU A 611 -17.33 -4.98 28.04
CA LEU A 611 -16.09 -5.23 28.76
C LEU A 611 -16.35 -5.86 30.12
N ALA A 612 -17.39 -5.43 30.86
CA ALA A 612 -17.79 -6.03 32.13
C ALA A 612 -18.32 -7.46 31.94
N ALA A 613 -19.19 -7.69 30.95
CA ALA A 613 -19.71 -9.01 30.62
C ALA A 613 -18.60 -10.02 30.24
N GLU A 614 -17.53 -9.56 29.60
CA GLU A 614 -16.32 -10.36 29.29
C GLU A 614 -15.37 -10.46 30.50
N THR A 615 -15.71 -9.89 31.67
CA THR A 615 -14.86 -9.90 32.89
C THR A 615 -13.44 -9.35 32.68
N VAL A 616 -13.26 -8.45 31.71
CA VAL A 616 -11.97 -7.77 31.46
C VAL A 616 -11.81 -6.47 32.25
N ILE A 617 -12.93 -5.99 32.80
CA ILE A 617 -12.99 -4.92 33.82
C ILE A 617 -13.87 -5.39 34.98
N PRO A 618 -13.68 -4.86 36.21
CA PRO A 618 -14.43 -5.31 37.37
C PRO A 618 -15.92 -4.89 37.35
N ALA A 619 -16.21 -3.72 36.78
CA ALA A 619 -17.56 -3.18 36.64
C ALA A 619 -17.61 -2.05 35.63
N VAL A 620 -18.80 -1.68 35.16
CA VAL A 620 -19.02 -0.60 34.17
C VAL A 620 -18.44 0.74 34.65
N GLU A 621 -18.57 1.02 35.93
CA GLU A 621 -18.09 2.26 36.57
C GLU A 621 -16.57 2.44 36.45
N ALA A 622 -15.81 1.35 36.37
CA ALA A 622 -14.35 1.38 36.30
C ALA A 622 -13.82 2.14 35.07
N VAL A 623 -14.59 2.24 34.00
CA VAL A 623 -14.18 2.89 32.73
C VAL A 623 -14.93 4.20 32.47
N GLN A 624 -15.79 4.69 33.38
CA GLN A 624 -16.59 5.91 33.14
C GLN A 624 -15.75 7.13 32.79
N GLN A 625 -14.56 7.27 33.37
CA GLN A 625 -13.65 8.39 33.16
C GLN A 625 -12.68 8.15 31.98
N GLY A 626 -12.77 6.98 31.32
CA GLY A 626 -11.76 6.58 30.32
C GLY A 626 -10.42 6.24 30.96
N GLY A 627 -9.34 6.65 30.34
CA GLY A 627 -7.99 6.48 30.89
C GLY A 627 -7.47 5.03 30.83
N GLU A 628 -6.50 4.73 31.71
CA GLU A 628 -5.85 3.41 31.75
C GLU A 628 -6.83 2.23 31.93
N PRO A 629 -7.85 2.29 32.79
CA PRO A 629 -8.79 1.18 32.93
C PRO A 629 -9.53 0.83 31.63
N LEU A 630 -9.93 1.84 30.85
CA LEU A 630 -10.56 1.63 29.56
C LEU A 630 -9.60 0.96 28.59
N ARG A 631 -8.40 1.53 28.42
CA ARG A 631 -7.40 1.02 27.47
C ARG A 631 -7.01 -0.42 27.80
N THR A 632 -6.72 -0.68 29.06
CA THR A 632 -6.40 -2.03 29.55
C THR A 632 -7.56 -3.00 29.33
N GLY A 633 -8.80 -2.59 29.64
CA GLY A 633 -10.00 -3.41 29.41
C GLY A 633 -10.19 -3.77 27.93
N VAL A 634 -10.04 -2.80 27.04
CA VAL A 634 -10.12 -3.01 25.58
C VAL A 634 -9.00 -3.93 25.09
N HIS A 635 -7.76 -3.70 25.51
CA HIS A 635 -6.63 -4.55 25.10
C HIS A 635 -6.80 -6.00 25.58
N ARG A 636 -7.29 -6.22 26.79
CA ARG A 636 -7.65 -7.56 27.33
C ARG A 636 -8.77 -8.19 26.50
N PHE A 637 -9.81 -7.42 26.16
CA PHE A 637 -10.90 -7.90 25.30
C PHE A 637 -10.38 -8.38 23.94
N LEU A 638 -9.57 -7.56 23.25
CA LEU A 638 -8.99 -7.92 21.95
C LEU A 638 -8.19 -9.22 22.03
N ARG A 639 -7.41 -9.40 23.07
CA ARG A 639 -6.60 -10.61 23.30
C ARG A 639 -7.45 -11.85 23.60
N ARG A 640 -8.71 -11.72 24.04
CA ARG A 640 -9.65 -12.84 24.20
C ARG A 640 -10.34 -13.26 22.91
N THR A 641 -10.30 -12.44 21.84
CA THR A 641 -10.86 -12.84 20.56
C THR A 641 -10.12 -14.05 19.99
N PRO A 642 -10.75 -14.89 19.17
CA PRO A 642 -10.07 -15.99 18.47
C PRO A 642 -9.17 -15.53 17.32
N ALA A 643 -9.08 -14.23 17.05
CA ALA A 643 -8.26 -13.67 15.99
C ALA A 643 -6.80 -14.14 16.09
N LEU A 644 -6.22 -14.56 14.98
CA LEU A 644 -4.82 -15.02 14.93
C LEU A 644 -3.84 -13.88 15.22
N LEU A 645 -4.17 -12.65 14.83
CA LEU A 645 -3.36 -11.48 15.12
C LEU A 645 -4.18 -10.44 15.90
N VAL A 646 -3.53 -9.82 16.90
CA VAL A 646 -4.07 -8.68 17.65
C VAL A 646 -3.10 -7.52 17.52
N GLY A 647 -3.56 -6.38 17.02
CA GLY A 647 -2.79 -5.14 16.94
C GLY A 647 -3.16 -4.18 18.07
N LEU A 648 -2.19 -3.79 18.87
CA LEU A 648 -2.34 -2.76 19.90
C LEU A 648 -1.74 -1.45 19.40
N SER A 649 -2.57 -0.42 19.30
CA SER A 649 -2.10 0.91 18.87
C SER A 649 -1.17 1.50 19.94
N LEU A 650 0.00 2.00 19.51
CA LEU A 650 0.91 2.71 20.41
C LEU A 650 0.27 4.02 20.90
N ASP A 651 -0.56 4.66 20.09
CA ASP A 651 -1.36 5.83 20.47
C ASP A 651 -2.30 5.51 21.64
N ASP A 652 -2.95 4.34 21.61
CA ASP A 652 -3.80 3.89 22.71
C ASP A 652 -2.98 3.54 23.96
N LEU A 653 -1.88 2.83 23.79
CA LEU A 653 -0.99 2.48 24.90
C LEU A 653 -0.49 3.71 25.66
N THR A 654 -0.22 4.80 24.94
CA THR A 654 0.27 6.05 25.52
C THR A 654 -0.83 7.06 25.87
N GLY A 655 -2.08 6.76 25.53
CA GLY A 655 -3.25 7.60 25.87
C GLY A 655 -3.34 8.87 25.04
N GLU A 656 -2.91 8.82 23.77
CA GLU A 656 -3.13 9.90 22.82
C GLU A 656 -4.63 10.15 22.60
N VAL A 657 -4.98 11.40 22.31
CA VAL A 657 -6.37 11.84 22.16
C VAL A 657 -6.65 12.37 20.76
N GLU A 658 -5.68 13.10 20.19
CA GLU A 658 -5.83 13.73 18.88
C GLU A 658 -5.68 12.70 17.76
N PRO A 659 -6.58 12.68 16.74
CA PRO A 659 -6.41 11.82 15.58
C PRO A 659 -5.18 12.23 14.76
N VAL A 660 -4.61 11.29 14.03
CA VAL A 660 -3.52 11.55 13.08
C VAL A 660 -4.07 11.96 11.71
N ASN A 661 -5.30 11.57 11.42
CA ASN A 661 -5.97 11.85 10.15
C ASN A 661 -7.47 12.13 10.39
N VAL A 662 -8.04 12.99 9.56
CA VAL A 662 -9.49 13.18 9.42
C VAL A 662 -9.84 12.98 7.96
N PRO A 663 -10.37 11.82 7.58
CA PRO A 663 -10.67 11.48 6.19
C PRO A 663 -11.57 12.51 5.50
N GLY A 664 -11.27 12.81 4.23
CA GLY A 664 -12.05 13.74 3.42
C GLY A 664 -11.85 15.24 3.77
N VAL A 665 -10.97 15.56 4.70
CA VAL A 665 -10.64 16.94 5.09
C VAL A 665 -9.30 17.35 4.51
N SER A 666 -9.25 18.52 3.85
CA SER A 666 -8.00 19.02 3.29
C SER A 666 -6.99 19.39 4.39
N PRO A 667 -5.68 19.29 4.11
CA PRO A 667 -4.63 19.61 5.09
C PRO A 667 -4.65 21.05 5.61
N GLU A 668 -5.20 22.00 4.84
CA GLU A 668 -5.36 23.40 5.28
C GLU A 668 -6.42 23.54 6.37
N ARG A 669 -7.42 22.64 6.39
CA ARG A 669 -8.49 22.64 7.39
C ARG A 669 -8.13 21.82 8.62
N PHE A 670 -7.48 20.67 8.39
CA PHE A 670 -6.94 19.83 9.44
C PHE A 670 -5.58 19.25 9.00
N PRO A 671 -4.49 19.46 9.76
CA PRO A 671 -3.14 19.08 9.37
C PRO A 671 -2.90 17.58 9.60
N SER A 672 -3.63 16.73 8.86
CA SER A 672 -3.47 15.28 8.87
C SER A 672 -2.01 14.89 8.63
N TRP A 673 -1.57 13.79 9.24
CA TRP A 673 -0.24 13.20 9.09
C TRP A 673 0.92 14.06 9.62
N THR A 674 0.63 15.05 10.49
CA THR A 674 1.66 15.91 11.09
C THR A 674 1.82 15.69 12.59
N ARG A 675 0.81 15.18 13.30
CA ARG A 675 0.86 15.00 14.76
C ARG A 675 2.04 14.10 15.16
N ARG A 676 2.81 14.56 16.14
CA ARG A 676 3.82 13.72 16.83
C ARG A 676 3.26 13.17 18.13
N MET A 677 3.71 12.01 18.54
CA MET A 677 3.39 11.44 19.85
C MET A 677 3.90 12.35 20.98
N LYS A 678 3.18 12.38 22.11
CA LYS A 678 3.64 13.11 23.31
C LYS A 678 4.72 12.33 24.03
N THR A 679 4.61 11.01 24.07
CA THR A 679 5.55 10.13 24.78
C THR A 679 6.73 9.79 23.88
N ALA A 680 7.94 10.01 24.38
CA ALA A 680 9.16 9.58 23.71
C ALA A 680 9.40 8.07 23.87
N LEU A 681 10.09 7.44 22.92
CA LEU A 681 10.38 6.00 22.97
C LEU A 681 11.13 5.58 24.24
N ASP A 682 12.07 6.41 24.71
CA ASP A 682 12.84 6.14 25.93
C ASP A 682 12.00 6.23 27.23
N SER A 683 10.79 6.79 27.12
CA SER A 683 9.86 6.95 28.23
C SER A 683 8.70 5.95 28.19
N LEU A 684 8.71 5.02 27.22
CA LEU A 684 7.72 3.96 27.16
C LEU A 684 7.89 3.02 28.38
N GLY A 685 6.85 2.95 29.20
CA GLY A 685 6.78 1.98 30.30
C GLY A 685 6.56 0.55 29.80
N ASP A 686 6.60 -0.40 30.71
CA ASP A 686 6.21 -1.77 30.41
C ASP A 686 4.69 -1.84 30.17
N ILE A 687 4.29 -2.58 29.13
CA ILE A 687 2.88 -2.94 28.97
C ILE A 687 2.55 -3.89 30.13
N SER A 688 1.47 -3.61 30.85
CA SER A 688 0.99 -4.56 31.85
C SER A 688 0.64 -5.89 31.17
N THR A 689 1.60 -6.78 31.11
CA THR A 689 1.48 -8.12 30.52
C THR A 689 0.92 -9.14 31.50
N ALA A 690 0.64 -8.72 32.75
CA ALA A 690 0.20 -9.62 33.83
C ALA A 690 -1.05 -10.45 33.50
N ASP A 691 -1.74 -10.16 32.40
CA ASP A 691 -2.90 -10.88 31.90
C ASP A 691 -2.71 -11.43 30.47
N ALA A 692 -1.46 -11.60 30.02
CA ALA A 692 -1.13 -12.12 28.68
C ALA A 692 -1.22 -13.65 28.58
N THR A 693 -1.35 -14.33 29.72
CA THR A 693 -1.43 -15.80 29.83
C THR A 693 -2.81 -16.18 30.34
N GLY A 694 -3.83 -16.12 29.50
CA GLY A 694 -5.17 -16.65 29.76
C GLY A 694 -5.70 -17.35 28.54
#